data_60d465d0277b843c5de17c7addfe7b9c
#
_entry.id   60d465d0277b843c5de17c7addfe7b9c
#
_cell.length_a   1.000
_cell.length_b   1.000
_cell.length_c   1.000
_cell.angle_alpha   90.00
_cell.angle_beta   90.00
_cell.angle_gamma   90.00
#
_symmetry.space_group_name_H-M   'P 1'
#
loop_
_entity.id
_entity.type
_entity.pdbx_description
1 polymer ?
#
loop_
_entity_poly.entity_id
_entity_poly.type
_entity_poly.pdbx_seq_one_letter_code
_entity_poly.pdbx_strand_id
1 'polypeptide(L)'
;MSLVKDATVRIHRPEPGYAPEGSDGDFLGSGFFIAPSWVLTCAHVAMEGRGRQVNVVYKTARGGDAVRVGGTVVAALPEERPGTGGWPAPDLALIQLVRPVEHPCVYLSERSTGMNRGAYYFAGWAAGGAGALKRLGRECRVVGTVDDWADGDEQVLIEASQLYAGMSGGPVVDLARGEVVGVLKSRATDTDGGTAIGVERLRTLPVPVRAATAESDDPYQAVFHAHDRYHADRHNNPVDDEETWADVQRDLGTVAGPALTPQQRVDLLGRLAKLPPPVSTRSLLDILGDLGYGYRTVGVPAPRGWRDGLGVLYDAREGDEALERILRYCMSAISAERPYVVPSTRLAEDALWDWVRETAEDRLRRPFRREMARLRNQGRYAPGTEHLRTPEPADEPVRPPKAPTFVVLHLEPRAWQPDHYDWRVVARLSAVDLPVTENYQGTRSDELPARLGASLQKAFRMCDEPDNPAILQVVVPSTLLDLEVEKWQLPADSLPLGVLRPVVVRCADSGPGPSEDAVLEHEARWNRLRRGPTRAAVLDCDDEMRVPVPVTAKLRGLPYETVPVLCRYGGRHDTQSVVGFARVLDAGFGVVLWRRPKAERPASCTEFHLRVVDTVDGAVVADRLPRKIQELRKGVREGRPDMFWSDGIALVYGDPQPPPPDPLLQAP
;
A
#
# COMPACT_ATOMS: atom_id res chain seq x y z
N MET A 1 17.28 -28.26 -3.92
CA MET A 1 16.39 -28.15 -5.12
C MET A 1 15.35 -29.27 -5.23
N SER A 2 15.49 -30.43 -4.55
CA SER A 2 14.42 -31.45 -4.50
C SER A 2 13.15 -30.89 -3.86
N LEU A 3 13.23 -30.19 -2.74
CA LEU A 3 12.08 -29.57 -2.06
C LEU A 3 11.27 -28.65 -2.98
N VAL A 4 11.92 -27.86 -3.84
CA VAL A 4 11.22 -26.98 -4.80
C VAL A 4 10.39 -27.79 -5.78
N LYS A 5 11.00 -28.84 -6.34
CA LYS A 5 10.28 -29.75 -7.26
C LYS A 5 9.11 -30.43 -6.54
N ASP A 6 9.36 -30.91 -5.33
CA ASP A 6 8.34 -31.64 -4.56
C ASP A 6 7.19 -30.72 -4.18
N ALA A 7 7.44 -29.48 -3.79
CA ALA A 7 6.41 -28.50 -3.49
C ALA A 7 5.62 -28.02 -4.74
N THR A 8 6.13 -28.29 -5.96
CA THR A 8 5.48 -27.88 -7.22
C THR A 8 4.36 -28.83 -7.60
N VAL A 9 3.15 -28.30 -7.76
CA VAL A 9 1.89 -29.02 -7.96
C VAL A 9 1.26 -28.71 -9.31
N ARG A 10 0.25 -29.49 -9.70
CA ARG A 10 -0.57 -29.28 -10.88
C ARG A 10 -1.89 -28.64 -10.49
N ILE A 11 -2.32 -27.63 -11.24
CA ILE A 11 -3.61 -26.99 -11.12
C ILE A 11 -4.52 -27.52 -12.23
N HIS A 12 -5.70 -27.98 -11.85
CA HIS A 12 -6.69 -28.56 -12.73
C HIS A 12 -8.03 -27.85 -12.59
N ARG A 13 -8.87 -27.92 -13.62
CA ARG A 13 -10.27 -27.48 -13.55
C ARG A 13 -11.04 -28.30 -12.52
N PRO A 14 -12.05 -27.70 -11.85
CA PRO A 14 -13.00 -28.47 -11.06
C PRO A 14 -13.82 -29.34 -12.00
N GLU A 15 -13.94 -30.62 -11.69
CA GLU A 15 -14.67 -31.55 -12.53
C GLU A 15 -16.19 -31.29 -12.56
N PRO A 16 -16.83 -31.25 -13.71
CA PRO A 16 -18.24 -31.58 -13.81
C PRO A 16 -18.38 -33.12 -13.82
N GLY A 17 -18.75 -33.71 -12.70
CA GLY A 17 -19.17 -35.10 -12.54
C GLY A 17 -18.52 -36.15 -13.46
N TYR A 18 -17.65 -36.99 -12.89
CA TYR A 18 -17.14 -38.22 -13.52
C TYR A 18 -16.29 -38.09 -14.79
N ALA A 19 -15.07 -37.55 -14.66
CA ALA A 19 -14.03 -37.81 -15.66
C ALA A 19 -13.09 -38.92 -15.14
N PRO A 20 -12.63 -39.86 -16.02
CA PRO A 20 -11.71 -40.93 -15.58
C PRO A 20 -10.42 -40.33 -15.03
N GLU A 21 -9.91 -40.88 -13.93
CA GLU A 21 -8.61 -40.53 -13.35
C GLU A 21 -7.54 -40.55 -14.45
N GLY A 22 -6.92 -39.39 -14.70
CA GLY A 22 -5.76 -39.30 -15.59
C GLY A 22 -5.96 -38.59 -16.92
N SER A 23 -7.12 -37.96 -17.19
CA SER A 23 -7.24 -37.15 -18.41
C SER A 23 -6.46 -35.82 -18.28
N ASP A 24 -5.38 -35.68 -19.09
CA ASP A 24 -4.57 -34.46 -19.19
C ASP A 24 -5.35 -33.21 -19.68
N GLY A 25 -6.60 -33.39 -20.13
CA GLY A 25 -7.44 -32.34 -20.69
C GLY A 25 -7.89 -31.24 -19.73
N ASP A 26 -7.81 -31.50 -18.43
CA ASP A 26 -8.20 -30.52 -17.38
C ASP A 26 -7.02 -29.78 -16.74
N PHE A 27 -5.80 -30.04 -17.17
CA PHE A 27 -4.60 -29.39 -16.69
C PHE A 27 -4.55 -27.93 -17.15
N LEU A 28 -4.43 -26.99 -16.19
CA LEU A 28 -4.38 -25.56 -16.44
C LEU A 28 -2.95 -25.01 -16.38
N GLY A 29 -2.14 -25.53 -15.46
CA GLY A 29 -0.78 -25.05 -15.23
C GLY A 29 -0.21 -25.51 -13.90
N SER A 30 0.90 -24.89 -13.51
CA SER A 30 1.62 -25.21 -12.28
C SER A 30 1.19 -24.30 -11.11
N GLY A 31 1.49 -24.72 -9.91
CA GLY A 31 1.43 -23.97 -8.68
C GLY A 31 2.42 -24.56 -7.70
N PHE A 32 2.51 -24.02 -6.50
CA PHE A 32 3.38 -24.58 -5.46
C PHE A 32 2.86 -24.30 -4.06
N PHE A 33 3.08 -25.24 -3.16
CA PHE A 33 2.73 -25.10 -1.76
C PHE A 33 3.63 -24.08 -1.06
N ILE A 34 3.00 -23.15 -0.34
CA ILE A 34 3.67 -22.15 0.51
C ILE A 34 3.33 -22.34 1.99
N ALA A 35 2.22 -23.03 2.27
CA ALA A 35 1.81 -23.52 3.57
C ALA A 35 0.86 -24.73 3.38
N PRO A 36 0.57 -25.54 4.40
CA PRO A 36 -0.25 -26.75 4.26
C PRO A 36 -1.64 -26.57 3.64
N SER A 37 -2.21 -25.37 3.76
CA SER A 37 -3.52 -25.03 3.17
C SER A 37 -3.43 -24.02 2.04
N TRP A 38 -2.22 -23.65 1.57
CA TRP A 38 -2.04 -22.54 0.66
C TRP A 38 -1.15 -22.88 -0.53
N VAL A 39 -1.65 -22.56 -1.71
CA VAL A 39 -0.91 -22.69 -2.97
C VAL A 39 -0.85 -21.35 -3.68
N LEU A 40 0.33 -20.99 -4.17
CA LEU A 40 0.56 -19.80 -5.00
C LEU A 40 0.69 -20.25 -6.47
N THR A 41 0.09 -19.49 -7.38
CA THR A 41 0.13 -19.70 -8.83
C THR A 41 -0.12 -18.39 -9.58
N CYS A 42 -0.18 -18.42 -10.91
CA CYS A 42 -0.64 -17.30 -11.73
C CYS A 42 -2.16 -17.15 -11.70
N ALA A 43 -2.66 -15.92 -11.80
CA ALA A 43 -4.09 -15.63 -11.89
C ALA A 43 -4.69 -16.24 -13.17
N HIS A 44 -3.98 -16.16 -14.32
CA HIS A 44 -4.46 -16.77 -15.56
C HIS A 44 -4.60 -18.31 -15.44
N VAL A 45 -3.75 -18.97 -14.64
CA VAL A 45 -3.86 -20.41 -14.38
C VAL A 45 -5.07 -20.71 -13.47
N ALA A 46 -5.22 -19.97 -12.38
CA ALA A 46 -6.25 -20.23 -11.38
C ALA A 46 -7.66 -19.82 -11.82
N MET A 47 -7.78 -18.80 -12.68
CA MET A 47 -9.05 -18.20 -13.08
C MET A 47 -9.44 -18.52 -14.54
N GLU A 48 -8.76 -19.44 -15.21
CA GLU A 48 -9.11 -19.86 -16.57
C GLU A 48 -10.46 -20.61 -16.61
N GLY A 49 -10.83 -21.27 -15.52
CA GLY A 49 -12.10 -21.95 -15.38
C GLY A 49 -13.29 -21.01 -15.13
N ARG A 50 -14.52 -21.55 -15.16
CA ARG A 50 -15.71 -20.83 -14.72
C ARG A 50 -15.79 -20.87 -13.18
N GLY A 51 -15.60 -19.72 -12.53
CA GLY A 51 -15.66 -19.60 -11.07
C GLY A 51 -14.28 -19.62 -10.40
N ARG A 52 -14.27 -19.60 -9.06
CA ARG A 52 -13.05 -19.54 -8.23
C ARG A 52 -12.63 -20.91 -7.66
N GLN A 53 -13.19 -22.01 -8.17
CA GLN A 53 -12.87 -23.37 -7.71
C GLN A 53 -11.83 -24.01 -8.63
N VAL A 54 -10.86 -24.69 -8.04
CA VAL A 54 -9.82 -25.45 -8.74
C VAL A 54 -9.53 -26.76 -8.00
N ASN A 55 -8.89 -27.69 -8.68
CA ASN A 55 -8.31 -28.87 -8.06
C ASN A 55 -6.79 -28.78 -8.06
N VAL A 56 -6.18 -29.03 -6.93
CA VAL A 56 -4.73 -29.14 -6.77
C VAL A 56 -4.36 -30.62 -6.73
N VAL A 57 -3.42 -31.01 -7.59
CA VAL A 57 -2.97 -32.41 -7.70
C VAL A 57 -1.48 -32.47 -7.38
N TYR A 58 -1.14 -33.30 -6.41
CA TYR A 58 0.22 -33.47 -5.88
C TYR A 58 0.53 -34.94 -5.58
N LYS A 59 1.82 -35.25 -5.37
CA LYS A 59 2.25 -36.56 -4.89
C LYS A 59 2.64 -36.43 -3.42
N THR A 60 2.24 -37.38 -2.59
CA THR A 60 2.68 -37.42 -1.18
C THR A 60 4.19 -37.62 -1.09
N ALA A 61 4.80 -37.09 -0.03
CA ALA A 61 6.26 -37.17 0.21
C ALA A 61 6.79 -38.62 0.24
N ARG A 62 5.95 -39.59 0.57
CA ARG A 62 6.32 -41.01 0.67
C ARG A 62 6.19 -41.81 -0.65
N GLY A 63 5.99 -41.11 -1.77
CA GLY A 63 5.95 -41.75 -3.09
C GLY A 63 4.72 -42.65 -3.28
N GLY A 64 3.55 -42.05 -3.36
CA GLY A 64 2.28 -42.73 -3.62
C GLY A 64 1.63 -42.26 -4.91
N ASP A 65 0.38 -42.66 -5.10
CA ASP A 65 -0.48 -42.16 -6.18
C ASP A 65 -0.71 -40.65 -6.05
N ALA A 66 -1.04 -40.01 -7.17
CA ALA A 66 -1.35 -38.59 -7.16
C ALA A 66 -2.63 -38.32 -6.36
N VAL A 67 -2.55 -37.41 -5.40
CA VAL A 67 -3.70 -36.98 -4.58
C VAL A 67 -4.30 -35.73 -5.15
N ARG A 68 -5.63 -35.67 -5.22
CA ARG A 68 -6.40 -34.49 -5.65
C ARG A 68 -7.11 -33.88 -4.45
N VAL A 69 -7.02 -32.55 -4.30
CA VAL A 69 -7.70 -31.77 -3.27
C VAL A 69 -8.33 -30.53 -3.89
N GLY A 70 -9.57 -30.23 -3.50
CA GLY A 70 -10.27 -29.01 -3.94
C GLY A 70 -9.68 -27.77 -3.26
N GLY A 71 -9.67 -26.67 -4.00
CA GLY A 71 -9.24 -25.37 -3.51
C GLY A 71 -10.09 -24.24 -4.06
N THR A 72 -10.09 -23.11 -3.36
CA THR A 72 -10.80 -21.89 -3.76
C THR A 72 -9.79 -20.76 -3.97
N VAL A 73 -9.88 -20.03 -5.07
CA VAL A 73 -9.11 -18.81 -5.31
C VAL A 73 -9.65 -17.72 -4.39
N VAL A 74 -8.95 -17.41 -3.30
CA VAL A 74 -9.38 -16.42 -2.30
C VAL A 74 -8.93 -15.02 -2.66
N ALA A 75 -7.81 -14.89 -3.39
CA ALA A 75 -7.29 -13.62 -3.87
C ALA A 75 -6.58 -13.80 -5.20
N ALA A 76 -6.68 -12.82 -6.08
CA ALA A 76 -5.99 -12.79 -7.37
C ALA A 76 -5.62 -11.35 -7.76
N LEU A 77 -4.58 -11.22 -8.56
CA LEU A 77 -4.11 -9.99 -9.16
C LEU A 77 -3.94 -10.23 -10.68
N PRO A 78 -4.81 -9.65 -11.52
CA PRO A 78 -5.99 -8.83 -11.17
C PRO A 78 -7.11 -9.63 -10.51
N GLU A 79 -8.00 -8.93 -9.79
CA GLU A 79 -9.13 -9.57 -9.08
C GLU A 79 -10.15 -10.21 -10.00
N GLU A 80 -10.28 -9.68 -11.20
CA GLU A 80 -11.21 -10.13 -12.23
C GLU A 80 -10.48 -10.50 -13.51
N ARG A 81 -11.08 -11.42 -14.26
CA ARG A 81 -10.54 -11.83 -15.56
C ARG A 81 -10.63 -10.67 -16.56
N PRO A 82 -9.52 -10.31 -17.25
CA PRO A 82 -9.57 -9.32 -18.31
C PRO A 82 -10.58 -9.68 -19.40
N GLY A 83 -11.34 -8.72 -19.89
CA GLY A 83 -12.37 -8.94 -20.92
C GLY A 83 -11.79 -9.32 -22.29
N THR A 84 -10.68 -8.70 -22.69
CA THR A 84 -9.95 -8.93 -23.94
C THR A 84 -8.45 -8.72 -23.72
N GLY A 85 -7.62 -9.48 -24.44
CA GLY A 85 -6.16 -9.40 -24.34
C GLY A 85 -5.52 -10.43 -23.42
N GLY A 86 -4.22 -10.29 -23.18
CA GLY A 86 -3.46 -11.12 -22.25
C GLY A 86 -3.75 -10.75 -20.79
N TRP A 87 -3.29 -11.58 -19.86
CA TRP A 87 -3.35 -11.28 -18.44
C TRP A 87 -2.28 -10.24 -18.08
N PRO A 88 -2.67 -9.06 -17.54
CA PRO A 88 -1.71 -8.04 -17.15
C PRO A 88 -0.87 -8.48 -15.93
N ALA A 89 0.21 -7.81 -15.65
CA ALA A 89 0.93 -7.93 -14.40
C ALA A 89 0.22 -7.08 -13.30
N PRO A 90 0.29 -7.48 -12.02
CA PRO A 90 0.83 -8.73 -11.52
C PRO A 90 -0.15 -9.88 -11.70
N ASP A 91 0.30 -10.98 -12.28
CA ASP A 91 -0.50 -12.15 -12.61
C ASP A 91 -0.30 -13.23 -11.54
N LEU A 92 -0.91 -13.04 -10.36
CA LEU A 92 -0.74 -13.89 -9.17
C LEU A 92 -2.09 -14.30 -8.58
N ALA A 93 -2.19 -15.52 -8.05
CA ALA A 93 -3.38 -16.00 -7.34
C ALA A 93 -3.02 -16.87 -6.14
N LEU A 94 -3.77 -16.68 -5.05
CA LEU A 94 -3.73 -17.47 -3.84
C LEU A 94 -4.91 -18.44 -3.80
N ILE A 95 -4.60 -19.72 -3.69
CA ILE A 95 -5.58 -20.80 -3.57
C ILE A 95 -5.55 -21.32 -2.14
N GLN A 96 -6.69 -21.28 -1.46
CA GLN A 96 -6.89 -21.92 -0.16
C GLN A 96 -7.53 -23.30 -0.36
N LEU A 97 -6.89 -24.33 0.16
CA LEU A 97 -7.39 -25.69 0.11
C LEU A 97 -8.53 -25.91 1.10
N VAL A 98 -9.47 -26.79 0.75
CA VAL A 98 -10.60 -27.17 1.62
C VAL A 98 -10.16 -27.88 2.91
N ARG A 99 -8.95 -28.41 2.93
CA ARG A 99 -8.31 -29.03 4.10
C ARG A 99 -6.79 -28.90 4.00
N PRO A 100 -6.08 -28.75 5.12
CA PRO A 100 -4.62 -28.79 5.13
C PRO A 100 -4.11 -30.16 4.67
N VAL A 101 -2.95 -30.15 4.02
CA VAL A 101 -2.27 -31.36 3.54
C VAL A 101 -0.85 -31.43 4.10
N GLU A 102 -0.39 -32.65 4.37
CA GLU A 102 1.00 -32.89 4.74
C GLU A 102 1.87 -32.94 3.50
N HIS A 103 2.56 -31.86 3.22
CA HIS A 103 3.34 -31.70 2.00
C HIS A 103 4.50 -30.70 2.22
N PRO A 104 5.68 -30.88 1.57
CA PRO A 104 6.71 -29.86 1.57
C PRO A 104 6.20 -28.53 1.03
N CYS A 105 6.56 -27.42 1.69
CA CYS A 105 6.25 -26.08 1.26
C CYS A 105 7.54 -25.31 0.98
N VAL A 106 7.52 -24.39 0.01
CA VAL A 106 8.66 -23.54 -0.27
C VAL A 106 8.66 -22.30 0.64
N TYR A 107 9.84 -21.76 0.86
CA TYR A 107 10.04 -20.51 1.60
C TYR A 107 9.98 -19.31 0.66
N LEU A 108 9.05 -18.40 0.92
CA LEU A 108 8.90 -17.14 0.19
C LEU A 108 9.78 -16.05 0.81
N SER A 109 10.48 -15.31 -0.02
CA SER A 109 11.27 -14.16 0.41
C SER A 109 10.38 -13.07 1.02
N GLU A 110 10.79 -12.51 2.14
CA GLU A 110 10.20 -11.33 2.75
C GLU A 110 10.88 -10.03 2.34
N ARG A 111 11.99 -10.11 1.60
CA ARG A 111 12.75 -8.94 1.19
C ARG A 111 11.96 -8.03 0.28
N SER A 112 12.27 -6.74 0.30
CA SER A 112 11.65 -5.75 -0.56
C SER A 112 12.30 -5.67 -1.94
N THR A 113 13.53 -6.15 -2.08
CA THR A 113 14.23 -6.17 -3.36
C THR A 113 13.74 -7.30 -4.24
N GLY A 114 13.18 -6.97 -5.39
CA GLY A 114 12.75 -7.91 -6.42
C GLY A 114 13.90 -8.74 -7.01
N MET A 115 13.63 -9.45 -8.09
CA MET A 115 14.61 -10.26 -8.80
C MET A 115 15.67 -9.38 -9.47
N ASN A 116 16.93 -9.53 -9.07
CA ASN A 116 18.06 -8.82 -9.63
C ASN A 116 18.84 -9.73 -10.61
N ARG A 117 19.85 -9.20 -11.27
CA ARG A 117 20.78 -10.02 -12.07
C ARG A 117 21.43 -11.09 -11.19
N GLY A 118 21.25 -12.37 -11.58
CA GLY A 118 21.74 -13.51 -10.79
C GLY A 118 21.38 -14.85 -11.40
N ALA A 119 21.75 -15.93 -10.70
CA ALA A 119 21.36 -17.29 -11.04
C ALA A 119 20.12 -17.69 -10.27
N TYR A 120 19.14 -18.21 -10.99
CA TYR A 120 17.86 -18.63 -10.45
C TYR A 120 17.55 -20.06 -10.86
N TYR A 121 16.63 -20.68 -10.16
CA TYR A 121 16.10 -21.99 -10.48
C TYR A 121 14.59 -21.91 -10.52
N PHE A 122 13.95 -22.49 -11.52
CA PHE A 122 12.49 -22.61 -11.59
C PHE A 122 12.07 -24.06 -11.73
N ALA A 123 10.84 -24.36 -11.31
CA ALA A 123 10.22 -25.65 -11.50
C ALA A 123 8.78 -25.50 -12.02
N GLY A 124 8.30 -26.49 -12.76
CA GLY A 124 6.93 -26.48 -13.27
C GLY A 124 6.57 -27.81 -13.91
N TRP A 125 5.29 -27.99 -14.20
CA TRP A 125 4.75 -29.12 -14.94
C TRP A 125 4.55 -28.72 -16.38
N ALA A 126 4.91 -29.60 -17.30
CA ALA A 126 4.75 -29.39 -18.73
C ALA A 126 4.15 -30.59 -19.41
N ALA A 127 3.37 -30.37 -20.47
CA ALA A 127 2.90 -31.42 -21.34
C ALA A 127 4.09 -32.04 -22.11
N GLY A 128 4.31 -33.33 -21.93
CA GLY A 128 5.29 -34.10 -22.69
C GLY A 128 4.72 -34.63 -24.01
N GLY A 129 5.59 -35.11 -24.88
CA GLY A 129 5.11 -35.90 -26.05
C GLY A 129 4.27 -37.10 -25.59
N ALA A 130 3.20 -37.39 -26.30
CA ALA A 130 2.23 -38.44 -25.97
C ALA A 130 1.29 -38.17 -24.77
N GLY A 131 1.12 -36.88 -24.37
CA GLY A 131 0.11 -36.50 -23.36
C GLY A 131 0.52 -36.69 -21.91
N ALA A 132 1.70 -37.22 -21.60
CA ALA A 132 2.16 -37.38 -20.21
C ALA A 132 2.73 -36.07 -19.62
N LEU A 133 2.18 -35.64 -18.49
CA LEU A 133 2.71 -34.48 -17.75
C LEU A 133 4.06 -34.82 -17.06
N LYS A 134 5.05 -33.97 -17.26
CA LYS A 134 6.38 -34.11 -16.67
C LYS A 134 6.68 -32.91 -15.80
N ARG A 135 7.24 -33.16 -14.61
CA ARG A 135 7.76 -32.11 -13.74
C ARG A 135 9.21 -31.81 -14.13
N LEU A 136 9.48 -30.58 -14.50
CA LEU A 136 10.78 -30.10 -14.94
C LEU A 136 11.28 -29.03 -13.96
N GLY A 137 12.60 -28.94 -13.81
CA GLY A 137 13.24 -27.86 -13.08
C GLY A 137 14.58 -27.55 -13.70
N ARG A 138 14.91 -26.27 -13.84
CA ARG A 138 16.12 -25.79 -14.54
C ARG A 138 16.63 -24.50 -13.94
N GLU A 139 17.92 -24.25 -14.17
CA GLU A 139 18.52 -22.96 -13.91
C GLU A 139 18.17 -21.95 -15.00
N CYS A 140 18.06 -20.69 -14.61
CA CYS A 140 17.84 -19.54 -15.48
C CYS A 140 18.58 -18.31 -14.98
N ARG A 141 18.59 -17.25 -15.78
CA ARG A 141 19.18 -15.95 -15.42
C ARG A 141 18.18 -14.84 -15.70
N VAL A 142 18.19 -13.82 -14.85
CA VAL A 142 17.50 -12.56 -15.09
C VAL A 142 18.32 -11.74 -16.07
N VAL A 143 17.73 -11.33 -17.18
CA VAL A 143 18.37 -10.56 -18.26
C VAL A 143 17.86 -9.14 -18.40
N GLY A 144 16.68 -8.82 -17.87
CA GLY A 144 16.08 -7.50 -17.92
C GLY A 144 14.70 -7.47 -17.35
N THR A 145 13.98 -6.39 -17.63
CA THR A 145 12.58 -6.17 -17.26
C THR A 145 11.78 -5.76 -18.47
N VAL A 146 10.49 -6.04 -18.43
CA VAL A 146 9.50 -5.60 -19.42
C VAL A 146 8.38 -4.90 -18.70
N ASP A 147 8.10 -3.67 -19.10
CA ASP A 147 6.94 -2.92 -18.64
C ASP A 147 5.81 -3.14 -19.64
N ASP A 148 4.64 -3.48 -19.13
CA ASP A 148 3.43 -3.38 -19.94
C ASP A 148 2.93 -1.94 -19.82
N TRP A 149 3.04 -1.16 -20.91
CA TRP A 149 2.73 0.27 -20.97
C TRP A 149 1.29 0.61 -20.52
N ALA A 150 0.39 -0.37 -20.55
CA ALA A 150 -1.00 -0.17 -20.16
C ALA A 150 -1.22 -0.20 -18.64
N ASP A 151 -0.43 -0.97 -17.89
CA ASP A 151 -0.73 -1.28 -16.48
C ASP A 151 0.41 -0.95 -15.50
N GLY A 152 1.60 -0.54 -15.98
CA GLY A 152 2.69 0.00 -15.15
C GLY A 152 3.37 -0.99 -14.19
N ASP A 153 3.05 -2.26 -14.24
CA ASP A 153 3.70 -3.29 -13.41
C ASP A 153 4.81 -4.01 -14.18
N GLU A 154 6.02 -3.87 -13.67
CA GLU A 154 7.23 -4.45 -14.23
C GLU A 154 7.24 -5.98 -14.11
N GLN A 155 7.53 -6.68 -15.21
CA GLN A 155 7.77 -8.12 -15.23
C GLN A 155 9.26 -8.37 -15.45
N VAL A 156 9.79 -9.39 -14.81
CA VAL A 156 11.21 -9.75 -14.96
C VAL A 156 11.38 -10.70 -16.13
N LEU A 157 12.27 -10.34 -17.06
CA LEU A 157 12.69 -11.22 -18.17
C LEU A 157 13.71 -12.24 -17.67
N ILE A 158 13.42 -13.51 -17.90
CA ILE A 158 14.32 -14.61 -17.61
C ILE A 158 14.78 -15.30 -18.91
N GLU A 159 16.07 -15.53 -19.04
CA GLU A 159 16.66 -16.36 -20.07
C GLU A 159 16.73 -17.79 -19.55
N ALA A 160 16.05 -18.71 -20.22
CA ALA A 160 16.07 -20.13 -19.88
C ALA A 160 15.85 -20.97 -21.14
N SER A 161 16.67 -21.98 -21.34
CA SER A 161 16.42 -22.96 -22.40
C SER A 161 15.16 -23.77 -22.08
N GLN A 162 14.26 -23.91 -23.06
CA GLN A 162 13.12 -24.84 -23.03
C GLN A 162 12.10 -24.57 -21.92
N LEU A 163 11.43 -23.40 -21.96
CA LEU A 163 10.18 -23.18 -21.26
C LEU A 163 9.02 -23.82 -22.06
N TYR A 164 8.21 -24.60 -21.39
CA TYR A 164 7.08 -25.31 -21.99
C TYR A 164 5.73 -24.78 -21.49
N ALA A 165 4.71 -24.96 -22.32
CA ALA A 165 3.33 -24.69 -21.88
C ALA A 165 2.97 -25.52 -20.64
N GLY A 166 2.26 -24.90 -19.69
CA GLY A 166 1.88 -25.47 -18.40
C GLY A 166 2.85 -25.20 -17.26
N MET A 167 4.05 -24.65 -17.51
CA MET A 167 4.99 -24.28 -16.45
C MET A 167 4.61 -22.99 -15.74
N SER A 168 3.71 -22.17 -16.31
CA SER A 168 3.16 -20.98 -15.67
C SER A 168 2.60 -21.30 -14.28
N GLY A 169 2.88 -20.44 -13.32
CA GLY A 169 2.54 -20.66 -11.91
C GLY A 169 3.61 -21.40 -11.10
N GLY A 170 4.71 -21.82 -11.73
CA GLY A 170 5.82 -22.47 -11.03
C GLY A 170 6.70 -21.49 -10.24
N PRO A 171 7.39 -21.94 -9.16
CA PRO A 171 8.25 -21.10 -8.35
C PRO A 171 9.55 -20.73 -9.06
N VAL A 172 10.04 -19.50 -8.82
CA VAL A 172 11.37 -19.02 -9.21
C VAL A 172 12.18 -18.76 -7.95
N VAL A 173 13.28 -19.48 -7.80
CA VAL A 173 14.16 -19.48 -6.61
C VAL A 173 15.46 -18.72 -6.91
N ASP A 174 15.81 -17.80 -6.06
CA ASP A 174 17.13 -17.18 -6.03
C ASP A 174 18.16 -18.16 -5.44
N LEU A 175 19.14 -18.60 -6.24
CA LEU A 175 20.11 -19.60 -5.80
C LEU A 175 21.13 -19.02 -4.81
N ALA A 176 21.36 -17.70 -4.82
CA ALA A 176 22.25 -17.06 -3.86
C ALA A 176 21.60 -16.91 -2.47
N ARG A 177 20.27 -16.82 -2.42
CA ARG A 177 19.50 -16.62 -1.17
C ARG A 177 18.80 -17.89 -0.70
N GLY A 178 18.57 -18.86 -1.59
CA GLY A 178 17.79 -20.06 -1.30
C GLY A 178 16.34 -19.72 -0.97
N GLU A 179 15.74 -18.74 -1.65
CA GLU A 179 14.38 -18.23 -1.39
C GLU A 179 13.59 -18.19 -2.68
N VAL A 180 12.28 -18.46 -2.61
CA VAL A 180 11.38 -18.20 -3.72
C VAL A 180 11.13 -16.70 -3.77
N VAL A 181 11.50 -16.08 -4.89
CA VAL A 181 11.40 -14.64 -5.13
C VAL A 181 10.40 -14.30 -6.23
N GLY A 182 9.88 -15.28 -6.96
CA GLY A 182 8.95 -15.03 -8.05
C GLY A 182 8.14 -16.24 -8.47
N VAL A 183 7.19 -15.96 -9.36
CA VAL A 183 6.30 -16.93 -10.02
C VAL A 183 6.50 -16.83 -11.53
N LEU A 184 6.74 -17.94 -12.18
CA LEU A 184 6.87 -18.02 -13.63
C LEU A 184 5.53 -17.71 -14.30
N LYS A 185 5.48 -16.66 -15.15
CA LYS A 185 4.23 -16.20 -15.77
C LYS A 185 4.00 -16.80 -17.16
N SER A 186 4.93 -16.57 -18.07
CA SER A 186 4.73 -16.93 -19.47
C SER A 186 6.03 -17.26 -20.19
N ARG A 187 5.89 -17.93 -21.32
CA ARG A 187 6.95 -18.14 -22.29
C ARG A 187 7.03 -16.94 -23.24
N ALA A 188 8.21 -16.42 -23.51
CA ALA A 188 8.43 -15.48 -24.60
C ALA A 188 8.21 -16.17 -25.95
N THR A 189 7.51 -15.50 -26.88
CA THR A 189 7.15 -16.08 -28.20
C THR A 189 8.33 -16.17 -29.15
N ASP A 190 9.30 -15.29 -29.02
CA ASP A 190 10.37 -15.08 -30.01
C ASP A 190 11.80 -15.35 -29.49
N THR A 191 11.94 -15.76 -28.24
CA THR A 191 13.26 -16.03 -27.61
C THR A 191 13.22 -17.25 -26.69
N ASP A 192 14.39 -17.85 -26.46
CA ASP A 192 14.55 -18.88 -25.41
C ASP A 192 14.47 -18.19 -24.04
N GLY A 193 13.24 -18.02 -23.51
CA GLY A 193 13.04 -17.38 -22.23
C GLY A 193 11.55 -17.18 -21.88
N GLY A 194 11.32 -16.40 -20.84
CA GLY A 194 9.99 -16.08 -20.36
C GLY A 194 9.96 -14.89 -19.42
N THR A 195 8.82 -14.69 -18.79
CA THR A 195 8.63 -13.64 -17.76
C THR A 195 8.29 -14.26 -16.42
N ALA A 196 8.69 -13.57 -15.36
CA ALA A 196 8.36 -13.92 -13.98
C ALA A 196 7.85 -12.68 -13.24
N ILE A 197 7.00 -12.91 -12.26
CA ILE A 197 6.44 -11.88 -11.38
C ILE A 197 7.02 -12.06 -9.99
N GLY A 198 7.51 -10.97 -9.38
CA GLY A 198 8.02 -11.00 -8.02
C GLY A 198 6.93 -11.27 -6.98
N VAL A 199 7.26 -12.08 -5.96
CA VAL A 199 6.31 -12.43 -4.87
C VAL A 199 5.95 -11.22 -4.00
N GLU A 200 6.78 -10.19 -3.96
CA GLU A 200 6.51 -8.91 -3.27
C GLU A 200 5.27 -8.20 -3.85
N ARG A 201 4.87 -8.52 -5.09
CA ARG A 201 3.64 -7.99 -5.68
C ARG A 201 2.37 -8.48 -4.97
N LEU A 202 2.43 -9.55 -4.18
CA LEU A 202 1.31 -9.96 -3.32
C LEU A 202 0.94 -8.89 -2.28
N ARG A 203 1.85 -7.96 -1.95
CA ARG A 203 1.55 -6.81 -1.08
C ARG A 203 0.51 -5.87 -1.69
N THR A 204 0.26 -5.93 -3.00
CA THR A 204 -0.79 -5.14 -3.67
C THR A 204 -2.18 -5.77 -3.60
N LEU A 205 -2.33 -6.94 -2.99
CA LEU A 205 -3.65 -7.53 -2.73
C LEU A 205 -4.55 -6.55 -1.99
N PRO A 206 -5.87 -6.55 -2.24
CA PRO A 206 -6.80 -5.67 -1.56
C PRO A 206 -6.67 -5.73 -0.04
N VAL A 207 -6.70 -4.56 0.59
CA VAL A 207 -6.81 -4.45 2.05
C VAL A 207 -8.29 -4.56 2.42
N PRO A 208 -8.66 -5.24 3.52
CA PRO A 208 -10.04 -5.27 3.99
C PRO A 208 -10.63 -3.86 4.11
N VAL A 209 -11.85 -3.68 3.62
CA VAL A 209 -12.56 -2.37 3.67
C VAL A 209 -12.88 -1.96 5.10
N ARG A 210 -13.08 -2.94 5.98
CA ARG A 210 -13.30 -2.75 7.41
C ARG A 210 -12.08 -3.19 8.20
N ALA A 211 -11.92 -2.66 9.41
CA ALA A 211 -10.88 -3.15 10.31
C ALA A 211 -11.00 -4.68 10.45
N ALA A 212 -9.89 -5.37 10.21
CA ALA A 212 -9.85 -6.82 10.42
C ALA A 212 -10.14 -7.13 11.89
N THR A 213 -10.98 -8.12 12.12
CA THR A 213 -11.32 -8.64 13.46
C THR A 213 -10.66 -9.98 13.73
N ALA A 214 -10.20 -10.63 12.66
CA ALA A 214 -9.48 -11.90 12.69
C ALA A 214 -8.47 -11.96 11.53
N GLU A 215 -7.52 -12.87 11.63
CA GLU A 215 -6.50 -13.12 10.61
C GLU A 215 -7.11 -13.48 9.24
N SER A 216 -8.21 -14.24 9.25
CA SER A 216 -8.93 -14.68 8.04
C SER A 216 -9.57 -13.54 7.23
N ASP A 217 -9.72 -12.36 7.83
CA ASP A 217 -10.34 -11.21 7.16
C ASP A 217 -9.40 -10.59 6.12
N ASP A 218 -8.08 -10.85 6.22
CA ASP A 218 -7.07 -10.40 5.29
C ASP A 218 -6.32 -11.60 4.67
N PRO A 219 -6.58 -11.98 3.41
CA PRO A 219 -5.91 -13.10 2.74
C PRO A 219 -4.38 -12.98 2.72
N TYR A 220 -3.85 -11.74 2.62
CA TYR A 220 -2.40 -11.51 2.66
C TYR A 220 -1.81 -11.92 4.02
N GLN A 221 -2.40 -11.44 5.11
CA GLN A 221 -1.93 -11.77 6.45
C GLN A 221 -2.13 -13.26 6.76
N ALA A 222 -3.28 -13.81 6.39
CA ALA A 222 -3.59 -15.22 6.62
C ALA A 222 -2.59 -16.17 5.95
N VAL A 223 -2.23 -15.91 4.70
CA VAL A 223 -1.29 -16.76 3.97
C VAL A 223 0.12 -16.65 4.52
N PHE A 224 0.62 -15.44 4.79
CA PHE A 224 1.99 -15.27 5.25
C PHE A 224 2.17 -15.68 6.72
N HIS A 225 1.18 -15.49 7.57
CA HIS A 225 1.22 -16.05 8.93
C HIS A 225 1.21 -17.58 8.90
N ALA A 226 0.41 -18.21 8.05
CA ALA A 226 0.42 -19.66 7.89
C ALA A 226 1.78 -20.17 7.37
N HIS A 227 2.37 -19.48 6.40
CA HIS A 227 3.68 -19.76 5.84
C HIS A 227 4.78 -19.68 6.91
N ASP A 228 4.88 -18.55 7.60
CA ASP A 228 5.96 -18.31 8.57
C ASP A 228 5.85 -19.23 9.78
N ARG A 229 4.63 -19.51 10.26
CA ARG A 229 4.39 -20.52 11.31
C ARG A 229 4.78 -21.92 10.87
N TYR A 230 4.42 -22.32 9.65
CA TYR A 230 4.78 -23.64 9.13
C TYR A 230 6.30 -23.86 9.12
N HIS A 231 7.05 -22.90 8.55
CA HIS A 231 8.51 -23.03 8.47
C HIS A 231 9.18 -23.01 9.86
N ALA A 232 8.69 -22.18 10.78
CA ALA A 232 9.18 -22.16 12.15
C ALA A 232 8.86 -23.47 12.91
N ASP A 233 7.66 -24.00 12.77
CA ASP A 233 7.25 -25.24 13.41
C ASP A 233 8.06 -26.44 12.87
N ARG A 234 8.31 -26.49 11.55
CA ARG A 234 9.16 -27.53 10.94
C ARG A 234 10.62 -27.44 11.42
N HIS A 235 11.14 -26.23 11.56
CA HIS A 235 12.49 -26.00 12.07
C HIS A 235 12.62 -26.38 13.56
N ASN A 236 11.66 -25.98 14.38
CA ASN A 236 11.69 -26.20 15.83
C ASN A 236 11.32 -27.63 16.24
N ASN A 237 10.58 -28.35 15.40
CA ASN A 237 10.15 -29.74 15.60
C ASN A 237 10.54 -30.58 14.38
N PRO A 238 11.85 -30.81 14.14
CA PRO A 238 12.29 -31.58 13.00
C PRO A 238 11.77 -33.02 13.09
N VAL A 239 11.24 -33.52 11.98
CA VAL A 239 10.89 -34.93 11.83
C VAL A 239 12.15 -35.63 11.35
N ASP A 240 12.47 -36.80 11.93
CA ASP A 240 13.66 -37.57 11.56
C ASP A 240 13.76 -37.77 10.03
N ASP A 241 14.92 -37.48 9.46
CA ASP A 241 15.28 -37.57 8.04
C ASP A 241 14.55 -36.60 7.08
N GLU A 242 13.80 -35.61 7.55
CA GLU A 242 13.19 -34.60 6.69
C GLU A 242 13.98 -33.29 6.68
N GLU A 243 14.53 -32.94 5.50
CA GLU A 243 15.24 -31.69 5.26
C GLU A 243 14.28 -30.48 5.40
N THR A 244 14.67 -29.51 6.24
CA THR A 244 13.94 -28.25 6.36
C THR A 244 14.46 -27.22 5.37
N TRP A 245 13.68 -26.16 5.11
CA TRP A 245 14.13 -25.08 4.24
C TRP A 245 15.36 -24.35 4.80
N ALA A 246 15.46 -24.19 6.10
CA ALA A 246 16.63 -23.63 6.77
C ALA A 246 17.90 -24.49 6.54
N ASP A 247 17.76 -25.80 6.42
CA ASP A 247 18.86 -26.71 6.08
C ASP A 247 19.30 -26.52 4.62
N VAL A 248 18.32 -26.40 3.70
CA VAL A 248 18.60 -26.09 2.28
C VAL A 248 19.39 -24.79 2.15
N GLN A 249 19.00 -23.74 2.87
CA GLN A 249 19.69 -22.47 2.85
C GLN A 249 21.12 -22.57 3.41
N ARG A 250 21.30 -23.30 4.50
CA ARG A 250 22.62 -23.56 5.07
C ARG A 250 23.51 -24.31 4.08
N ASP A 251 23.01 -25.34 3.42
CA ASP A 251 23.77 -26.18 2.50
C ASP A 251 24.12 -25.46 1.21
N LEU A 252 23.29 -24.51 0.79
CA LEU A 252 23.63 -23.59 -0.32
C LEU A 252 24.71 -22.56 0.06
N GLY A 253 25.07 -22.49 1.34
CA GLY A 253 26.00 -21.47 1.85
C GLY A 253 25.42 -20.06 1.74
N THR A 254 24.10 -19.94 1.75
CA THR A 254 23.41 -18.66 1.53
C THR A 254 23.64 -17.70 2.69
N VAL A 255 23.87 -16.44 2.37
CA VAL A 255 23.91 -15.38 3.37
C VAL A 255 22.47 -14.96 3.66
N ALA A 256 21.92 -15.40 4.80
CA ALA A 256 20.57 -15.06 5.22
C ALA A 256 20.37 -13.57 5.53
N GLY A 257 21.42 -12.81 5.52
CA GLY A 257 21.51 -11.42 5.92
C GLY A 257 22.65 -11.24 6.95
N PRO A 258 23.13 -10.02 7.14
CA PRO A 258 24.36 -9.81 7.92
C PRO A 258 24.19 -10.07 9.42
N ALA A 259 22.98 -10.16 9.95
CA ALA A 259 22.72 -10.20 11.39
C ALA A 259 22.16 -11.52 11.93
N LEU A 260 21.40 -12.27 11.14
CA LEU A 260 20.71 -13.49 11.54
C LEU A 260 21.13 -14.70 10.70
N THR A 261 21.25 -15.85 11.32
CA THR A 261 21.35 -17.12 10.57
C THR A 261 20.01 -17.48 9.94
N PRO A 262 19.97 -18.37 8.93
CA PRO A 262 18.70 -18.84 8.36
C PRO A 262 17.73 -19.37 9.43
N GLN A 263 18.23 -20.13 10.42
CA GLN A 263 17.46 -20.68 11.52
C GLN A 263 16.86 -19.58 12.41
N GLN A 264 17.67 -18.60 12.83
CA GLN A 264 17.21 -17.48 13.63
C GLN A 264 16.15 -16.64 12.90
N ARG A 265 16.30 -16.51 11.57
CA ARG A 265 15.36 -15.78 10.74
C ARG A 265 13.99 -16.48 10.67
N VAL A 266 14.00 -17.78 10.41
CA VAL A 266 12.77 -18.59 10.36
C VAL A 266 12.05 -18.58 11.72
N ASP A 267 12.78 -18.74 12.83
CA ASP A 267 12.21 -18.68 14.18
C ASP A 267 11.62 -17.29 14.49
N LEU A 268 12.32 -16.21 14.15
CA LEU A 268 11.82 -14.86 14.34
C LEU A 268 10.53 -14.60 13.54
N LEU A 269 10.49 -14.99 12.27
CA LEU A 269 9.30 -14.83 11.43
C LEU A 269 8.11 -15.60 11.97
N GLY A 270 8.33 -16.84 12.47
CA GLY A 270 7.27 -17.62 13.11
C GLY A 270 6.73 -16.97 14.39
N ARG A 271 7.59 -16.27 15.17
CA ARG A 271 7.16 -15.50 16.34
C ARG A 271 6.38 -14.26 15.96
N LEU A 272 6.85 -13.51 14.96
CA LEU A 272 6.14 -12.35 14.41
C LEU A 272 4.76 -12.73 13.83
N ALA A 273 4.66 -13.90 13.19
CA ALA A 273 3.41 -14.44 12.65
C ALA A 273 2.39 -14.89 13.71
N LYS A 274 2.76 -14.95 15.00
CA LYS A 274 1.84 -15.17 16.12
C LYS A 274 1.24 -13.89 16.67
N LEU A 275 1.78 -12.73 16.28
CA LEU A 275 1.22 -11.43 16.61
C LEU A 275 0.14 -11.06 15.56
N PRO A 276 -0.96 -10.40 15.96
CA PRO A 276 -1.82 -9.75 14.98
C PRO A 276 -1.02 -8.74 14.14
N PRO A 277 -1.43 -8.48 12.88
CA PRO A 277 -0.68 -7.61 11.97
C PRO A 277 -0.57 -6.16 12.50
N PRO A 278 0.30 -5.33 11.93
CA PRO A 278 0.28 -3.90 12.20
C PRO A 278 -1.07 -3.30 11.78
N VAL A 279 -1.53 -2.26 12.47
CA VAL A 279 -2.83 -1.63 12.20
C VAL A 279 -2.90 -1.06 10.78
N SER A 280 -1.78 -0.64 10.20
CA SER A 280 -1.69 -0.12 8.84
C SER A 280 -0.26 -0.18 8.31
N THR A 281 -0.11 -0.13 6.99
CA THR A 281 1.19 0.08 6.32
C THR A 281 1.92 1.31 6.87
N ARG A 282 1.17 2.39 7.16
CA ARG A 282 1.72 3.61 7.71
C ARG A 282 2.40 3.39 9.06
N SER A 283 1.71 2.74 10.00
CA SER A 283 2.29 2.47 11.33
C SER A 283 3.57 1.63 11.23
N LEU A 284 3.63 0.72 10.27
CA LEU A 284 4.84 -0.05 10.00
C LEU A 284 5.97 0.81 9.41
N LEU A 285 5.65 1.71 8.48
CA LEU A 285 6.63 2.66 7.93
C LEU A 285 7.12 3.68 8.97
N ASP A 286 6.26 4.11 9.88
CA ASP A 286 6.65 4.98 11.00
C ASP A 286 7.68 4.26 11.90
N ILE A 287 7.45 2.99 12.23
CA ILE A 287 8.41 2.15 12.97
C ILE A 287 9.74 2.04 12.23
N LEU A 288 9.72 1.78 10.92
CA LEU A 288 10.93 1.70 10.11
C LEU A 288 11.66 3.05 10.03
N GLY A 289 10.92 4.16 9.93
CA GLY A 289 11.45 5.52 9.97
C GLY A 289 12.17 5.86 11.28
N ASP A 290 11.58 5.48 12.41
CA ASP A 290 12.20 5.65 13.74
C ASP A 290 13.51 4.85 13.89
N LEU A 291 13.64 3.77 13.14
CA LEU A 291 14.87 2.97 13.06
C LEU A 291 15.89 3.52 12.05
N GLY A 292 15.62 4.65 11.43
CA GLY A 292 16.50 5.31 10.47
C GLY A 292 16.38 4.78 9.04
N TYR A 293 15.28 4.07 8.71
CA TYR A 293 15.01 3.59 7.36
C TYR A 293 14.01 4.47 6.64
N GLY A 294 14.47 5.19 5.63
CA GLY A 294 13.61 5.73 4.59
C GLY A 294 13.29 4.64 3.56
N TYR A 295 12.05 4.20 3.49
CA TYR A 295 11.61 3.30 2.41
C TYR A 295 11.62 4.07 1.08
N ARG A 296 12.57 3.76 0.21
CA ARG A 296 12.84 4.49 -1.04
C ARG A 296 12.89 3.59 -2.27
N THR A 297 12.20 2.48 -2.31
CA THR A 297 12.22 1.66 -3.52
C THR A 297 11.12 2.09 -4.49
N VAL A 298 11.53 2.70 -5.58
CA VAL A 298 10.67 2.97 -6.73
C VAL A 298 10.22 1.62 -7.32
N GLY A 299 8.92 1.45 -7.54
CA GLY A 299 8.37 0.26 -8.20
C GLY A 299 8.14 -0.97 -7.31
N VAL A 300 8.56 -0.99 -6.05
CA VAL A 300 8.30 -2.09 -5.11
C VAL A 300 7.10 -1.75 -4.20
N PRO A 301 6.12 -2.66 -4.03
CA PRO A 301 5.00 -2.42 -3.14
C PRO A 301 5.43 -2.22 -1.68
N ALA A 302 4.77 -1.29 -0.99
CA ALA A 302 5.04 -0.98 0.41
C ALA A 302 4.90 -2.22 1.32
N PRO A 303 5.66 -2.30 2.43
CA PRO A 303 5.55 -3.38 3.40
C PRO A 303 4.17 -3.37 4.05
N ARG A 304 3.59 -4.55 4.29
CA ARG A 304 2.21 -4.70 4.76
C ARG A 304 2.09 -5.48 6.07
N GLY A 305 3.01 -6.40 6.32
CA GLY A 305 3.06 -7.23 7.52
C GLY A 305 4.37 -7.10 8.28
N TRP A 306 4.43 -7.65 9.50
CA TRP A 306 5.67 -7.65 10.29
C TRP A 306 6.85 -8.28 9.56
N ARG A 307 6.59 -9.34 8.78
CA ARG A 307 7.62 -9.98 7.95
C ARG A 307 8.23 -9.05 6.91
N ASP A 308 7.41 -8.21 6.29
CA ASP A 308 7.87 -7.28 5.26
C ASP A 308 8.74 -6.17 5.84
N GLY A 309 8.37 -5.67 7.03
CA GLY A 309 9.19 -4.71 7.76
C GLY A 309 10.55 -5.28 8.14
N LEU A 310 10.59 -6.56 8.55
CA LEU A 310 11.84 -7.27 8.80
C LEU A 310 12.67 -7.39 7.51
N GLY A 311 12.03 -7.70 6.37
CA GLY A 311 12.67 -7.82 5.06
C GLY A 311 13.36 -6.51 4.61
N VAL A 312 12.75 -5.35 4.92
CA VAL A 312 13.38 -4.04 4.67
C VAL A 312 14.68 -3.86 5.46
N LEU A 313 14.73 -4.40 6.67
CA LEU A 313 15.92 -4.28 7.53
C LEU A 313 17.10 -5.12 7.06
N TYR A 314 16.88 -6.16 6.24
CA TYR A 314 17.98 -7.00 5.72
C TYR A 314 18.83 -6.31 4.66
N ASP A 315 18.30 -5.32 3.97
CA ASP A 315 19.04 -4.57 2.93
C ASP A 315 19.98 -3.51 3.55
N ALA A 316 20.02 -3.45 4.87
CA ALA A 316 20.79 -2.50 5.62
C ALA A 316 22.14 -3.08 6.11
N ARG A 317 22.98 -2.15 6.57
CA ARG A 317 24.40 -2.32 6.95
C ARG A 317 24.71 -3.62 7.71
N GLU A 318 25.95 -4.08 7.58
CA GLU A 318 26.47 -5.31 8.17
C GLU A 318 26.81 -5.18 9.67
N GLY A 319 26.82 -6.30 10.39
CA GLY A 319 27.35 -6.44 11.74
C GLY A 319 26.37 -6.24 12.90
N ASP A 320 26.89 -5.94 14.09
CA ASP A 320 26.12 -5.79 15.32
C ASP A 320 25.05 -4.70 15.25
N GLU A 321 25.29 -3.64 14.46
CA GLU A 321 24.32 -2.56 14.25
C GLU A 321 23.05 -3.05 13.51
N ALA A 322 23.20 -3.99 12.58
CA ALA A 322 22.05 -4.59 11.90
C ALA A 322 21.21 -5.44 12.88
N LEU A 323 21.85 -6.20 13.75
CA LEU A 323 21.17 -6.97 14.78
C LEU A 323 20.46 -6.05 15.78
N GLU A 324 21.10 -4.98 16.26
CA GLU A 324 20.49 -4.03 17.17
C GLU A 324 19.21 -3.44 16.60
N ARG A 325 19.18 -3.12 15.30
CA ARG A 325 17.99 -2.60 14.63
C ARG A 325 16.87 -3.62 14.54
N ILE A 326 17.20 -4.88 14.19
CA ILE A 326 16.22 -5.98 14.19
C ILE A 326 15.60 -6.15 15.56
N LEU A 327 16.39 -6.11 16.65
CA LEU A 327 15.87 -6.26 18.00
C LEU A 327 15.02 -5.04 18.43
N ARG A 328 15.39 -3.81 18.05
CA ARG A 328 14.52 -2.62 18.26
C ARG A 328 13.22 -2.75 17.48
N TYR A 329 13.26 -3.27 16.24
CA TYR A 329 12.07 -3.56 15.46
C TYR A 329 11.14 -4.55 16.16
N CYS A 330 11.69 -5.63 16.71
CA CYS A 330 10.91 -6.59 17.51
C CYS A 330 10.23 -5.91 18.71
N MET A 331 10.94 -5.01 19.40
CA MET A 331 10.36 -4.26 20.53
C MET A 331 9.24 -3.33 20.07
N SER A 332 9.41 -2.67 18.93
CA SER A 332 8.35 -1.85 18.32
C SER A 332 7.14 -2.71 17.92
N ALA A 333 7.36 -3.89 17.34
CA ALA A 333 6.28 -4.82 17.01
C ALA A 333 5.52 -5.32 18.26
N ILE A 334 6.20 -5.53 19.40
CA ILE A 334 5.58 -5.90 20.68
C ILE A 334 4.64 -4.79 21.18
N SER A 335 5.04 -3.53 21.07
CA SER A 335 4.31 -2.37 21.63
C SER A 335 3.37 -1.69 20.64
N ALA A 336 3.35 -2.11 19.38
CA ALA A 336 2.57 -1.48 18.33
C ALA A 336 1.05 -1.64 18.52
N GLU A 337 0.29 -0.68 18.04
CA GLU A 337 -1.17 -0.80 17.91
C GLU A 337 -1.52 -1.87 16.86
N ARG A 338 -2.59 -2.62 17.12
CA ARG A 338 -3.07 -3.72 16.28
C ARG A 338 -4.55 -3.59 15.98
N PRO A 339 -5.03 -4.09 14.82
CA PRO A 339 -6.45 -3.99 14.46
C PRO A 339 -7.36 -4.82 15.37
N TYR A 340 -6.82 -5.90 15.96
CA TYR A 340 -7.52 -6.77 16.90
C TYR A 340 -6.53 -7.41 17.90
N VAL A 341 -7.06 -7.96 18.96
CA VAL A 341 -6.29 -8.72 19.98
C VAL A 341 -6.95 -10.08 20.15
N VAL A 342 -6.13 -11.14 20.16
CA VAL A 342 -6.57 -12.51 20.46
C VAL A 342 -6.03 -12.94 21.83
N PRO A 343 -6.64 -13.92 22.51
CA PRO A 343 -6.18 -14.36 23.84
C PRO A 343 -4.70 -14.74 23.90
N SER A 344 -4.15 -15.27 22.80
CA SER A 344 -2.74 -15.65 22.67
C SER A 344 -1.78 -14.50 22.40
N THR A 345 -2.26 -13.28 22.12
CA THR A 345 -1.41 -12.13 21.75
C THR A 345 -0.35 -11.85 22.80
N ARG A 346 -0.72 -11.83 24.09
CA ARG A 346 0.22 -11.59 25.19
C ARG A 346 1.29 -12.68 25.30
N LEU A 347 0.93 -13.93 25.11
CA LEU A 347 1.88 -15.05 25.09
C LEU A 347 2.86 -14.92 23.91
N ALA A 348 2.37 -14.48 22.74
CA ALA A 348 3.21 -14.23 21.58
C ALA A 348 4.19 -13.06 21.81
N GLU A 349 3.73 -11.99 22.47
CA GLU A 349 4.59 -10.86 22.88
C GLU A 349 5.68 -11.29 23.87
N ASP A 350 5.32 -12.09 24.87
CA ASP A 350 6.28 -12.61 25.86
C ASP A 350 7.29 -13.55 25.19
N ALA A 351 6.85 -14.42 24.28
CA ALA A 351 7.73 -15.32 23.54
C ALA A 351 8.69 -14.56 22.59
N LEU A 352 8.22 -13.48 21.95
CA LEU A 352 9.09 -12.63 21.12
C LEU A 352 10.09 -11.86 22.00
N TRP A 353 9.68 -11.39 23.17
CA TRP A 353 10.58 -10.75 24.13
C TRP A 353 11.67 -11.70 24.62
N ASP A 354 11.33 -12.95 24.96
CA ASP A 354 12.31 -13.95 25.38
C ASP A 354 13.34 -14.20 24.29
N TRP A 355 12.91 -14.27 23.03
CA TRP A 355 13.81 -14.40 21.89
C TRP A 355 14.75 -13.17 21.74
N VAL A 356 14.22 -11.95 21.90
CA VAL A 356 15.03 -10.71 21.88
C VAL A 356 16.09 -10.73 22.97
N ARG A 357 15.70 -11.13 24.18
CA ARG A 357 16.60 -11.22 25.34
C ARG A 357 17.72 -12.23 25.11
N GLU A 358 17.38 -13.44 24.70
CA GLU A 358 18.34 -14.53 24.43
C GLU A 358 19.30 -14.14 23.32
N THR A 359 18.79 -13.63 22.19
CA THR A 359 19.64 -13.21 21.05
C THR A 359 20.57 -12.05 21.43
N ALA A 360 20.14 -11.13 22.30
CA ALA A 360 20.96 -10.02 22.75
C ALA A 360 22.01 -10.42 23.78
N GLU A 361 21.77 -11.47 24.60
CA GLU A 361 22.65 -11.86 25.69
C GLU A 361 24.03 -12.28 25.22
N ASP A 362 24.09 -13.06 24.14
CA ASP A 362 25.32 -13.62 23.60
C ASP A 362 26.13 -12.67 22.71
N ARG A 363 25.47 -11.68 22.11
CA ARG A 363 26.06 -10.89 21.00
C ARG A 363 26.18 -9.39 21.27
N LEU A 364 25.36 -8.82 22.20
CA LEU A 364 25.26 -7.37 22.32
C LEU A 364 25.67 -6.85 23.71
N ARG A 365 26.12 -5.58 23.74
CA ARG A 365 26.67 -4.94 24.93
C ARG A 365 25.61 -4.66 26.00
N ARG A 366 26.02 -4.62 27.26
CA ARG A 366 25.15 -4.33 28.42
C ARG A 366 24.26 -3.08 28.28
N PRO A 367 24.74 -1.94 27.74
CA PRO A 367 23.88 -0.75 27.57
C PRO A 367 22.66 -1.04 26.69
N PHE A 368 22.84 -1.70 25.55
CA PHE A 368 21.76 -2.09 24.65
C PHE A 368 20.75 -3.02 25.32
N ARG A 369 21.21 -4.04 26.02
CA ARG A 369 20.34 -4.97 26.75
C ARG A 369 19.47 -4.24 27.80
N ARG A 370 20.03 -3.23 28.49
CA ARG A 370 19.27 -2.36 29.41
C ARG A 370 18.24 -1.50 28.70
N GLU A 371 18.55 -1.02 27.50
CA GLU A 371 17.61 -0.28 26.66
C GLU A 371 16.41 -1.17 26.31
N MET A 372 16.63 -2.40 25.82
CA MET A 372 15.56 -3.33 25.47
C MET A 372 14.66 -3.67 26.67
N ALA A 373 15.26 -3.95 27.83
CA ALA A 373 14.52 -4.19 29.06
C ALA A 373 13.67 -2.97 29.50
N ARG A 374 14.18 -1.74 29.29
CA ARG A 374 13.44 -0.51 29.57
C ARG A 374 12.25 -0.35 28.61
N LEU A 375 12.44 -0.58 27.31
CA LEU A 375 11.36 -0.54 26.30
C LEU A 375 10.26 -1.55 26.65
N ARG A 376 10.64 -2.78 27.07
CA ARG A 376 9.65 -3.79 27.48
C ARG A 376 8.82 -3.33 28.69
N ASN A 377 9.45 -2.72 29.68
CA ASN A 377 8.74 -2.22 30.85
C ASN A 377 7.83 -1.03 30.53
N GLN A 378 8.26 -0.11 29.66
CA GLN A 378 7.43 1.01 29.20
C GLN A 378 6.17 0.51 28.47
N GLY A 379 6.28 -0.49 27.59
CA GLY A 379 5.14 -1.09 26.90
C GLY A 379 4.16 -1.80 27.84
N ARG A 380 4.65 -2.41 28.95
CA ARG A 380 3.78 -3.06 29.95
C ARG A 380 2.96 -2.10 30.80
N TYR A 381 3.42 -0.86 30.97
CA TYR A 381 2.78 0.18 31.78
C TYR A 381 2.08 1.25 30.94
N ALA A 382 2.03 1.12 29.62
CA ALA A 382 1.23 2.01 28.82
C ALA A 382 -0.26 1.84 29.22
N PRO A 383 -0.98 2.92 29.60
CA PRO A 383 -2.37 2.84 30.01
C PRO A 383 -3.26 2.52 28.81
N GLY A 384 -3.44 1.27 28.51
CA GLY A 384 -4.22 0.78 27.36
C GLY A 384 -4.60 -0.69 27.45
N THR A 385 -4.04 -1.44 28.42
CA THR A 385 -4.23 -2.90 28.54
C THR A 385 -5.29 -3.32 29.57
N GLU A 386 -6.03 -2.38 30.16
CA GLU A 386 -7.12 -2.64 31.12
C GLU A 386 -8.48 -2.19 30.58
N HIS A 387 -8.94 -2.71 29.42
CA HIS A 387 -10.29 -2.44 28.97
C HIS A 387 -11.13 -3.70 28.78
N LEU A 388 -11.54 -4.27 29.93
CA LEU A 388 -12.84 -4.89 30.14
C LEU A 388 -13.50 -4.20 31.33
N ARG A 389 -13.74 -2.89 31.25
CA ARG A 389 -14.66 -2.16 32.11
C ARG A 389 -15.47 -1.23 31.23
N THR A 390 -16.78 -1.37 31.31
CA THR A 390 -17.79 -0.48 30.75
C THR A 390 -17.48 0.98 31.15
N PRO A 391 -17.39 1.94 30.22
CA PRO A 391 -17.06 3.31 30.57
C PRO A 391 -18.29 4.07 31.06
N GLU A 392 -18.20 4.66 32.24
CA GLU A 392 -18.93 5.88 32.57
C GLU A 392 -18.29 7.08 31.84
N PRO A 393 -19.05 8.08 31.38
CA PRO A 393 -18.51 9.18 30.59
C PRO A 393 -17.75 10.15 31.49
N ALA A 394 -16.43 10.12 31.43
CA ALA A 394 -15.55 11.17 31.95
C ALA A 394 -14.76 11.77 30.80
N ASP A 395 -14.63 13.10 30.80
CA ASP A 395 -13.92 13.93 29.83
C ASP A 395 -12.57 13.31 29.39
N GLU A 396 -12.52 12.76 28.17
CA GLU A 396 -11.28 12.27 27.59
C GLU A 396 -10.34 13.44 27.26
N PRO A 397 -9.05 13.36 27.66
CA PRO A 397 -8.03 14.25 27.11
C PRO A 397 -7.93 13.97 25.60
N VAL A 398 -8.22 14.98 24.80
CA VAL A 398 -8.15 14.95 23.32
C VAL A 398 -6.76 14.46 22.91
N ARG A 399 -6.65 13.19 22.48
CA ARG A 399 -5.45 12.67 21.80
C ARG A 399 -5.16 13.58 20.60
N PRO A 400 -3.90 13.99 20.38
CA PRO A 400 -3.59 14.74 19.16
C PRO A 400 -4.03 13.92 17.96
N PRO A 401 -4.77 14.51 17.01
CA PRO A 401 -5.28 13.79 15.86
C PRO A 401 -4.10 13.18 15.08
N LYS A 402 -4.21 11.89 14.77
CA LYS A 402 -3.24 11.18 13.93
C LYS A 402 -3.09 11.96 12.62
N ALA A 403 -1.85 12.24 12.20
CA ALA A 403 -1.62 13.03 11.01
C ALA A 403 -2.32 12.37 9.79
N PRO A 404 -3.04 13.14 8.95
CA PRO A 404 -3.81 12.58 7.84
C PRO A 404 -2.91 11.92 6.80
N THR A 405 -3.37 10.83 6.19
CA THR A 405 -2.75 10.19 5.02
C THR A 405 -3.24 10.84 3.74
N PHE A 406 -2.36 10.97 2.75
CA PHE A 406 -2.70 11.59 1.48
C PHE A 406 -2.43 10.66 0.29
N VAL A 407 -3.35 10.68 -0.67
CA VAL A 407 -3.04 10.35 -2.07
C VAL A 407 -2.86 11.66 -2.80
N VAL A 408 -1.70 11.87 -3.42
CA VAL A 408 -1.37 13.13 -4.09
C VAL A 408 -1.47 12.94 -5.59
N LEU A 409 -2.33 13.71 -6.24
CA LEU A 409 -2.48 13.78 -7.69
C LEU A 409 -1.88 15.09 -8.19
N HIS A 410 -0.78 15.02 -8.92
CA HIS A 410 -0.23 16.17 -9.64
C HIS A 410 -0.85 16.24 -11.02
N LEU A 411 -1.28 17.42 -11.43
CA LEU A 411 -1.80 17.71 -12.77
C LEU A 411 -1.10 18.95 -13.33
N GLU A 412 -0.39 18.80 -14.44
CA GLU A 412 0.34 19.88 -15.11
C GLU A 412 -0.25 20.11 -16.51
N PRO A 413 -0.78 21.30 -16.81
CA PRO A 413 -1.29 21.62 -18.15
C PRO A 413 -0.13 21.77 -19.12
N ARG A 414 -0.29 21.23 -20.33
CA ARG A 414 0.70 21.41 -21.40
C ARG A 414 0.51 22.77 -22.10
N ALA A 415 1.55 23.59 -22.08
CA ALA A 415 1.50 24.94 -22.66
C ALA A 415 1.15 24.94 -24.15
N TRP A 416 1.57 23.93 -24.92
CA TRP A 416 1.37 23.82 -26.36
C TRP A 416 0.21 22.90 -26.78
N GLN A 417 -0.46 22.25 -25.84
CA GLN A 417 -1.62 21.39 -26.11
C GLN A 417 -2.74 21.76 -25.14
N PRO A 418 -3.57 22.74 -25.48
CA PRO A 418 -4.72 23.09 -24.64
C PRO A 418 -5.54 21.85 -24.29
N ASP A 419 -6.04 21.78 -23.06
CA ASP A 419 -6.83 20.67 -22.50
C ASP A 419 -6.11 19.32 -22.40
N HIS A 420 -4.78 19.28 -22.52
CA HIS A 420 -3.96 18.09 -22.22
C HIS A 420 -3.13 18.32 -20.96
N TYR A 421 -3.03 17.26 -20.17
CA TYR A 421 -2.39 17.27 -18.86
C TYR A 421 -1.39 16.13 -18.74
N ASP A 422 -0.22 16.45 -18.24
CA ASP A 422 0.70 15.47 -17.68
C ASP A 422 0.28 15.24 -16.22
N TRP A 423 0.42 13.99 -15.73
CA TRP A 423 -0.04 13.69 -14.38
C TRP A 423 0.83 12.65 -13.68
N ARG A 424 0.83 12.74 -12.36
CA ARG A 424 1.51 11.80 -11.49
C ARG A 424 0.66 11.53 -10.25
N VAL A 425 0.55 10.24 -9.87
CA VAL A 425 -0.12 9.79 -8.65
C VAL A 425 0.92 9.30 -7.66
N VAL A 426 0.87 9.82 -6.44
CA VAL A 426 1.79 9.50 -5.35
C VAL A 426 0.99 9.11 -4.11
N ALA A 427 1.37 8.03 -3.44
CA ALA A 427 0.88 7.66 -2.12
C ALA A 427 1.81 8.30 -1.06
N ARG A 428 1.29 9.23 -0.25
CA ARG A 428 2.03 9.86 0.84
C ARG A 428 1.69 9.18 2.16
N LEU A 429 2.64 8.40 2.64
CA LEU A 429 2.53 7.67 3.90
C LEU A 429 3.50 8.30 4.91
N SER A 430 2.97 9.05 5.87
CA SER A 430 3.77 9.83 6.81
C SER A 430 4.69 10.84 6.10
N ALA A 431 6.01 10.68 6.20
CA ALA A 431 7.00 11.53 5.53
C ALA A 431 7.55 10.94 4.21
N VAL A 432 6.97 9.82 3.73
CA VAL A 432 7.47 9.11 2.55
C VAL A 432 6.48 9.24 1.40
N ASP A 433 6.95 9.76 0.27
CA ASP A 433 6.22 9.83 -0.98
C ASP A 433 6.58 8.60 -1.85
N LEU A 434 5.59 7.74 -2.11
CA LEU A 434 5.72 6.56 -2.94
C LEU A 434 5.07 6.83 -4.30
N PRO A 435 5.83 6.92 -5.40
CA PRO A 435 5.23 7.07 -6.73
C PRO A 435 4.43 5.81 -7.09
N VAL A 436 3.20 6.01 -7.56
CA VAL A 436 2.30 4.92 -7.95
C VAL A 436 2.26 4.78 -9.46
N THR A 437 2.10 5.89 -10.17
CA THR A 437 2.06 5.93 -11.65
C THR A 437 2.30 7.36 -12.13
N GLU A 438 2.94 7.49 -13.28
CA GLU A 438 3.22 8.77 -13.95
C GLU A 438 2.82 8.69 -15.42
N ASN A 439 2.38 9.78 -16.01
CA ASN A 439 2.10 9.90 -17.44
C ASN A 439 2.49 11.28 -17.95
N TYR A 440 3.43 11.34 -18.86
CA TYR A 440 3.95 12.56 -19.50
C TYR A 440 3.63 12.64 -21.00
N GLN A 441 2.67 11.86 -21.47
CA GLN A 441 2.28 11.84 -22.89
C GLN A 441 1.13 12.79 -23.22
N GLY A 442 0.56 13.45 -22.21
CA GLY A 442 -0.58 14.33 -22.34
C GLY A 442 -1.91 13.56 -22.42
N THR A 443 -2.69 13.66 -21.38
CA THR A 443 -4.05 13.10 -21.32
C THR A 443 -5.06 14.22 -21.46
N ARG A 444 -6.08 14.06 -22.28
CA ARG A 444 -7.15 15.05 -22.41
C ARG A 444 -7.96 15.19 -21.12
N SER A 445 -8.46 16.40 -20.85
CA SER A 445 -9.23 16.66 -19.61
C SER A 445 -10.46 15.78 -19.44
N ASP A 446 -11.15 15.44 -20.53
CA ASP A 446 -12.34 14.57 -20.52
C ASP A 446 -11.99 13.07 -20.31
N GLU A 447 -10.76 12.66 -20.62
CA GLU A 447 -10.26 11.29 -20.43
C GLU A 447 -9.61 11.09 -19.05
N LEU A 448 -9.24 12.16 -18.33
CA LEU A 448 -8.52 12.09 -17.06
C LEU A 448 -9.19 11.12 -16.05
N PRO A 449 -10.51 11.17 -15.78
CA PRO A 449 -11.12 10.27 -14.80
C PRO A 449 -10.94 8.79 -15.17
N ALA A 450 -11.11 8.44 -16.45
CA ALA A 450 -10.97 7.06 -16.91
C ALA A 450 -9.51 6.57 -16.84
N ARG A 451 -8.55 7.43 -17.25
CA ARG A 451 -7.12 7.09 -17.25
C ARG A 451 -6.52 7.01 -15.84
N LEU A 452 -6.99 7.84 -14.92
CA LEU A 452 -6.51 7.89 -13.54
C LEU A 452 -7.16 6.84 -12.63
N GLY A 453 -8.29 6.26 -13.04
CA GLY A 453 -9.11 5.40 -12.19
C GLY A 453 -8.33 4.27 -11.50
N ALA A 454 -7.61 3.47 -12.27
CA ALA A 454 -6.81 2.36 -11.75
C ALA A 454 -5.67 2.84 -10.84
N SER A 455 -4.95 3.89 -11.25
CA SER A 455 -3.83 4.44 -10.48
C SER A 455 -4.26 5.04 -9.15
N LEU A 456 -5.38 5.78 -9.14
CA LEU A 456 -5.94 6.33 -7.91
C LEU A 456 -6.46 5.24 -6.99
N GLN A 457 -7.16 4.22 -7.52
CA GLN A 457 -7.60 3.08 -6.71
C GLN A 457 -6.42 2.33 -6.09
N LYS A 458 -5.32 2.13 -6.84
CA LYS A 458 -4.09 1.52 -6.32
C LYS A 458 -3.52 2.36 -5.17
N ALA A 459 -3.41 3.69 -5.35
CA ALA A 459 -2.93 4.61 -4.32
C ALA A 459 -3.83 4.62 -3.08
N PHE A 460 -5.16 4.62 -3.26
CA PHE A 460 -6.10 4.58 -2.14
C PHE A 460 -5.97 3.30 -1.33
N ARG A 461 -5.83 2.13 -1.98
CA ARG A 461 -5.59 0.86 -1.27
C ARG A 461 -4.33 0.89 -0.40
N MET A 462 -3.31 1.67 -0.80
CA MET A 462 -2.08 1.82 -0.01
C MET A 462 -2.24 2.76 1.18
N CYS A 463 -3.12 3.75 1.08
CA CYS A 463 -3.25 4.85 2.04
C CYS A 463 -4.48 4.77 2.93
N ASP A 464 -5.53 4.05 2.52
CA ASP A 464 -6.77 3.93 3.28
C ASP A 464 -6.56 3.12 4.55
N GLU A 465 -7.10 3.61 5.65
CA GLU A 465 -7.25 2.88 6.90
C GLU A 465 -8.74 2.51 7.08
N PRO A 466 -9.06 1.45 7.82
CA PRO A 466 -10.44 1.12 8.16
C PRO A 466 -11.14 2.35 8.76
N ASP A 467 -12.31 2.70 8.23
CA ASP A 467 -13.13 3.86 8.64
C ASP A 467 -12.46 5.24 8.51
N ASN A 468 -11.26 5.29 7.88
CA ASN A 468 -10.48 6.51 7.73
C ASN A 468 -9.90 6.62 6.31
N PRO A 469 -10.73 6.91 5.27
CA PRO A 469 -10.24 7.04 3.91
C PRO A 469 -9.21 8.17 3.79
N ALA A 470 -8.14 7.91 3.05
CA ALA A 470 -7.09 8.89 2.78
C ALA A 470 -7.65 10.13 2.07
N ILE A 471 -7.05 11.28 2.35
CA ILE A 471 -7.37 12.54 1.69
C ILE A 471 -6.78 12.52 0.29
N LEU A 472 -7.58 12.80 -0.74
CA LEU A 472 -7.06 13.10 -2.07
C LEU A 472 -6.63 14.56 -2.13
N GLN A 473 -5.31 14.80 -2.22
CA GLN A 473 -4.74 16.12 -2.42
C GLN A 473 -4.40 16.30 -3.91
N VAL A 474 -5.10 17.23 -4.56
CA VAL A 474 -4.90 17.56 -5.98
C VAL A 474 -3.95 18.75 -6.07
N VAL A 475 -2.76 18.53 -6.63
CA VAL A 475 -1.73 19.55 -6.81
C VAL A 475 -1.87 20.10 -8.23
N VAL A 476 -2.26 21.37 -8.33
CA VAL A 476 -2.54 22.06 -9.59
C VAL A 476 -1.98 23.48 -9.59
N PRO A 477 -1.62 24.05 -10.75
CA PRO A 477 -1.37 25.49 -10.83
C PRO A 477 -2.65 26.30 -10.55
N SER A 478 -2.48 27.56 -10.17
CA SER A 478 -3.58 28.49 -9.84
C SER A 478 -4.62 28.62 -10.96
N THR A 479 -4.20 28.41 -12.20
CA THR A 479 -5.08 28.44 -13.39
C THR A 479 -6.09 27.28 -13.45
N LEU A 480 -5.90 26.23 -12.64
CA LEU A 480 -6.75 25.04 -12.61
C LEU A 480 -7.59 24.89 -11.32
N LEU A 481 -7.69 25.92 -10.50
CA LEU A 481 -8.49 25.89 -9.26
C LEU A 481 -10.00 25.64 -9.50
N ASP A 482 -10.46 25.89 -10.74
CA ASP A 482 -11.84 25.58 -11.15
C ASP A 482 -12.08 24.10 -11.49
N LEU A 483 -11.04 23.28 -11.56
CA LEU A 483 -11.17 21.86 -11.87
C LEU A 483 -11.88 21.13 -10.73
N GLU A 484 -13.03 20.53 -11.03
CA GLU A 484 -13.92 19.91 -10.06
C GLU A 484 -13.61 18.41 -9.89
N VAL A 485 -12.38 18.07 -9.44
CA VAL A 485 -11.95 16.68 -9.24
C VAL A 485 -12.85 15.93 -8.24
N GLU A 486 -13.43 16.61 -7.28
CA GLU A 486 -14.37 16.04 -6.34
C GLU A 486 -15.67 15.51 -6.97
N LYS A 487 -15.98 15.93 -8.21
CA LYS A 487 -17.13 15.45 -8.99
C LYS A 487 -16.80 14.21 -9.85
N TRP A 488 -15.52 13.83 -9.99
CA TRP A 488 -15.14 12.67 -10.78
C TRP A 488 -15.69 11.36 -10.20
N GLN A 489 -16.11 10.47 -11.09
CA GLN A 489 -16.62 9.13 -10.77
C GLN A 489 -15.60 8.10 -11.27
N LEU A 490 -15.12 7.23 -10.38
CA LEU A 490 -14.10 6.23 -10.65
C LEU A 490 -14.51 4.85 -10.06
N PRO A 491 -15.07 3.93 -10.81
CA PRO A 491 -15.49 3.95 -12.23
C PRO A 491 -16.72 4.84 -12.51
N ALA A 492 -17.10 4.99 -13.78
CA ALA A 492 -18.11 5.94 -14.25
C ALA A 492 -19.47 5.88 -13.52
N ASP A 493 -19.88 4.72 -13.02
CA ASP A 493 -21.14 4.51 -12.31
C ASP A 493 -21.03 4.63 -10.77
N SER A 494 -19.85 4.98 -10.26
CA SER A 494 -19.63 5.14 -8.83
C SER A 494 -20.12 6.49 -8.30
N LEU A 495 -20.14 6.63 -6.98
CA LEU A 495 -20.34 7.93 -6.34
C LEU A 495 -19.14 8.86 -6.64
N PRO A 496 -19.37 10.19 -6.71
CA PRO A 496 -18.29 11.16 -6.87
C PRO A 496 -17.20 11.04 -5.81
N LEU A 497 -15.95 11.27 -6.19
CA LEU A 497 -14.79 11.18 -5.28
C LEU A 497 -14.97 12.01 -4.00
N GLY A 498 -15.51 13.23 -4.12
CA GLY A 498 -15.73 14.11 -2.97
C GLY A 498 -16.81 13.63 -1.99
N VAL A 499 -17.63 12.66 -2.39
CA VAL A 499 -18.58 11.98 -1.52
C VAL A 499 -17.92 10.79 -0.83
N LEU A 500 -17.11 10.04 -1.58
CA LEU A 500 -16.42 8.84 -1.08
C LEU A 500 -15.29 9.18 -0.10
N ARG A 501 -14.57 10.29 -0.31
CA ARG A 501 -13.41 10.69 0.50
C ARG A 501 -13.22 12.20 0.53
N PRO A 502 -12.42 12.75 1.48
CA PRO A 502 -12.02 14.14 1.45
C PRO A 502 -11.19 14.43 0.20
N VAL A 503 -11.55 15.47 -0.55
CA VAL A 503 -10.79 15.99 -1.70
C VAL A 503 -10.42 17.43 -1.41
N VAL A 504 -9.13 17.72 -1.44
CA VAL A 504 -8.54 19.05 -1.19
C VAL A 504 -7.62 19.45 -2.32
N VAL A 505 -7.33 20.74 -2.44
CA VAL A 505 -6.46 21.29 -3.47
C VAL A 505 -5.18 21.83 -2.83
N ARG A 506 -4.05 21.66 -3.50
CA ARG A 506 -2.80 22.35 -3.22
C ARG A 506 -2.38 23.12 -4.46
N CYS A 507 -2.04 24.41 -4.30
CA CYS A 507 -1.56 25.21 -5.41
C CYS A 507 -0.07 24.90 -5.65
N ALA A 508 0.30 24.58 -6.90
CA ALA A 508 1.67 24.25 -7.28
C ALA A 508 2.52 25.51 -7.50
N ASP A 509 1.89 26.59 -7.95
CA ASP A 509 2.49 27.89 -8.24
C ASP A 509 2.04 28.91 -7.20
N SER A 510 2.83 29.11 -6.17
CA SER A 510 2.62 30.20 -5.20
C SER A 510 3.34 31.49 -5.61
N GLY A 511 3.33 31.84 -6.93
CA GLY A 511 4.00 33.05 -7.43
C GLY A 511 5.52 32.90 -7.64
N PRO A 512 6.26 34.00 -7.93
CA PRO A 512 7.70 33.95 -8.14
C PRO A 512 8.39 33.49 -6.88
N GLY A 513 8.80 32.27 -6.81
CA GLY A 513 9.41 31.49 -5.75
C GLY A 513 9.24 32.07 -4.33
N PRO A 514 8.72 31.34 -3.38
CA PRO A 514 8.42 31.89 -2.05
C PRO A 514 9.68 32.52 -1.49
N SER A 515 9.60 33.80 -1.12
CA SER A 515 10.66 34.41 -0.30
C SER A 515 10.80 33.58 0.97
N GLU A 516 12.00 33.51 1.54
CA GLU A 516 12.27 32.78 2.78
C GLU A 516 11.27 33.21 3.88
N ASP A 517 10.91 34.49 3.93
CA ASP A 517 9.87 35.04 4.83
C ASP A 517 8.47 34.46 4.57
N ALA A 518 8.09 34.19 3.31
CA ALA A 518 6.78 33.60 3.00
C ALA A 518 6.69 32.13 3.40
N VAL A 519 7.80 31.38 3.32
CA VAL A 519 7.88 30.01 3.82
C VAL A 519 7.73 29.97 5.32
N LEU A 520 8.46 30.80 6.05
CA LEU A 520 8.40 30.90 7.50
C LEU A 520 7.00 31.30 7.99
N GLU A 521 6.36 32.26 7.31
CA GLU A 521 4.98 32.68 7.62
C GLU A 521 3.98 31.55 7.38
N HIS A 522 4.14 30.79 6.29
CA HIS A 522 3.30 29.62 6.00
C HIS A 522 3.46 28.54 7.08
N GLU A 523 4.70 28.22 7.47
CA GLU A 523 4.96 27.24 8.53
C GLU A 523 4.35 27.67 9.87
N ALA A 524 4.48 28.93 10.24
CA ALA A 524 3.94 29.46 11.48
C ALA A 524 2.41 29.38 11.52
N ARG A 525 1.71 29.79 10.43
CA ARG A 525 0.26 29.70 10.29
C ARG A 525 -0.21 28.25 10.28
N TRP A 526 0.44 27.39 9.49
CA TRP A 526 0.13 25.97 9.41
C TRP A 526 0.21 25.27 10.78
N ASN A 527 1.31 25.49 11.50
CA ASN A 527 1.50 24.91 12.82
C ASN A 527 0.46 25.41 13.83
N ARG A 528 0.05 26.68 13.73
CA ARG A 528 -0.98 27.24 14.61
C ARG A 528 -2.36 26.66 14.33
N LEU A 529 -2.77 26.59 13.05
CA LEU A 529 -4.06 26.07 12.62
C LEU A 529 -4.26 24.58 12.94
N ARG A 530 -3.18 23.80 12.98
CA ARG A 530 -3.24 22.38 13.36
C ARG A 530 -3.37 22.14 14.85
N ARG A 531 -2.92 23.06 15.67
CA ARG A 531 -2.86 22.91 17.13
C ARG A 531 -3.87 23.77 17.89
N GLY A 532 -4.46 24.73 17.25
CA GLY A 532 -5.35 25.71 17.87
C GLY A 532 -6.64 25.92 17.09
N PRO A 533 -7.54 26.74 17.64
CA PRO A 533 -8.82 26.99 17.02
C PRO A 533 -8.67 27.64 15.64
N THR A 534 -9.57 27.31 14.73
CA THR A 534 -9.72 27.94 13.42
C THR A 534 -10.79 29.03 13.47
N ARG A 535 -10.59 30.14 12.72
CA ARG A 535 -11.54 31.23 12.59
C ARG A 535 -11.70 31.65 11.15
N ALA A 536 -12.93 31.66 10.64
CA ALA A 536 -13.20 32.12 9.30
C ALA A 536 -13.07 33.64 9.17
N ALA A 537 -12.54 34.10 8.02
CA ALA A 537 -12.58 35.51 7.61
C ALA A 537 -12.94 35.59 6.13
N VAL A 538 -14.10 36.19 5.83
CA VAL A 538 -14.53 36.50 4.46
C VAL A 538 -13.75 37.71 3.96
N LEU A 539 -13.05 37.58 2.83
CA LEU A 539 -12.10 38.59 2.37
C LEU A 539 -12.52 39.33 1.10
N ASP A 540 -13.44 38.79 0.31
CA ASP A 540 -13.81 39.31 -1.01
C ASP A 540 -15.28 39.77 -1.11
N CYS A 541 -15.97 39.87 0.03
CA CYS A 541 -17.38 40.26 0.09
C CYS A 541 -17.68 41.07 1.37
N ASP A 542 -18.43 42.15 1.23
CA ASP A 542 -18.98 42.97 2.29
C ASP A 542 -20.44 43.32 1.95
N ASP A 543 -21.38 43.06 2.85
CA ASP A 543 -22.83 43.28 2.65
C ASP A 543 -23.33 42.80 1.27
N GLU A 544 -23.00 41.58 0.90
CA GLU A 544 -23.29 40.98 -0.42
C GLU A 544 -22.64 41.67 -1.62
N MET A 545 -21.86 42.70 -1.39
CA MET A 545 -21.10 43.38 -2.42
C MET A 545 -19.68 42.83 -2.52
N ARG A 546 -19.21 42.67 -3.76
CA ARG A 546 -17.83 42.24 -3.99
C ARG A 546 -16.85 43.36 -3.57
N VAL A 547 -15.88 43.00 -2.76
CA VAL A 547 -14.76 43.89 -2.40
C VAL A 547 -13.43 43.26 -2.85
N PRO A 548 -12.42 44.08 -3.16
CA PRO A 548 -11.10 43.56 -3.50
C PRO A 548 -10.44 42.92 -2.27
N VAL A 549 -9.87 41.71 -2.44
CA VAL A 549 -9.06 41.07 -1.41
C VAL A 549 -7.92 41.98 -0.96
N PRO A 550 -7.71 42.17 0.34
CA PRO A 550 -6.66 43.04 0.87
C PRO A 550 -5.26 42.71 0.30
N VAL A 551 -4.38 43.70 0.31
CA VAL A 551 -2.98 43.50 -0.09
C VAL A 551 -2.25 42.54 0.85
N THR A 552 -1.24 41.82 0.34
CA THR A 552 -0.50 40.78 1.07
C THR A 552 0.01 41.24 2.46
N ALA A 553 0.49 42.50 2.57
CA ALA A 553 0.94 43.05 3.85
C ALA A 553 -0.18 43.13 4.91
N LYS A 554 -1.41 43.48 4.52
CA LYS A 554 -2.57 43.46 5.43
C LYS A 554 -2.98 42.04 5.81
N LEU A 555 -2.92 41.12 4.85
CA LEU A 555 -3.25 39.71 5.06
C LEU A 555 -2.28 39.05 6.05
N ARG A 556 -0.98 39.36 5.97
CA ARG A 556 0.02 38.89 6.93
C ARG A 556 -0.24 39.40 8.34
N GLY A 557 -0.88 40.54 8.52
CA GLY A 557 -1.30 41.06 9.81
C GLY A 557 -2.51 40.39 10.44
N LEU A 558 -3.20 39.47 9.74
CA LEU A 558 -4.32 38.71 10.31
C LEU A 558 -3.82 37.67 11.31
N PRO A 559 -4.61 37.34 12.35
CA PRO A 559 -4.28 36.31 13.31
C PRO A 559 -3.94 34.96 12.64
N TYR A 560 -3.03 34.21 13.24
CA TYR A 560 -2.57 32.93 12.67
C TYR A 560 -3.63 31.81 12.65
N GLU A 561 -4.67 31.92 13.46
CA GLU A 561 -5.86 31.06 13.45
C GLU A 561 -6.85 31.35 12.30
N THR A 562 -6.57 32.36 11.49
CA THR A 562 -7.47 32.79 10.41
C THR A 562 -7.46 31.81 9.24
N VAL A 563 -8.65 31.40 8.81
CA VAL A 563 -8.91 30.66 7.56
C VAL A 563 -9.62 31.63 6.60
N PRO A 564 -8.94 32.11 5.53
CA PRO A 564 -9.55 32.95 4.52
C PRO A 564 -10.72 32.25 3.80
N VAL A 565 -11.78 33.00 3.55
CA VAL A 565 -12.95 32.55 2.77
C VAL A 565 -13.17 33.52 1.61
N LEU A 566 -13.27 32.97 0.38
CA LEU A 566 -13.54 33.71 -0.85
C LEU A 566 -14.90 33.28 -1.41
N CYS A 567 -15.96 34.03 -1.14
CA CYS A 567 -17.32 33.70 -1.56
C CYS A 567 -17.68 34.22 -2.94
N ARG A 568 -16.93 35.20 -3.47
CA ARG A 568 -17.13 35.88 -4.76
C ARG A 568 -16.07 35.50 -5.80
N TYR A 569 -15.42 34.35 -5.63
CA TYR A 569 -14.43 33.87 -6.59
C TYR A 569 -15.07 33.63 -7.96
N GLY A 570 -14.70 34.43 -8.97
CA GLY A 570 -15.28 34.42 -10.32
C GLY A 570 -14.61 33.46 -11.32
N GLY A 571 -13.67 32.62 -10.83
CA GLY A 571 -12.96 31.65 -11.66
C GLY A 571 -11.71 32.23 -12.37
N ARG A 572 -11.05 31.38 -13.17
CA ARG A 572 -9.77 31.68 -13.85
C ARG A 572 -9.81 32.86 -14.83
N HIS A 573 -10.99 33.19 -15.34
CA HIS A 573 -11.16 34.30 -16.30
C HIS A 573 -11.41 35.64 -15.61
N ASP A 574 -11.59 35.65 -14.30
CA ASP A 574 -11.79 36.87 -13.52
C ASP A 574 -10.45 37.27 -12.87
N THR A 575 -9.81 38.25 -13.49
CA THR A 575 -8.49 38.76 -13.05
C THR A 575 -8.49 39.20 -11.59
N GLN A 576 -9.59 39.76 -11.08
CA GLN A 576 -9.70 40.18 -9.68
C GLN A 576 -9.67 38.99 -8.72
N SER A 577 -10.35 37.89 -9.07
CA SER A 577 -10.31 36.65 -8.30
C SER A 577 -8.92 36.01 -8.30
N VAL A 578 -8.29 35.91 -9.47
CA VAL A 578 -6.95 35.32 -9.60
C VAL A 578 -5.93 36.10 -8.78
N VAL A 579 -5.91 37.44 -8.90
CA VAL A 579 -5.00 38.29 -8.12
C VAL A 579 -5.32 38.23 -6.63
N GLY A 580 -6.60 38.20 -6.25
CA GLY A 580 -7.03 38.07 -4.87
C GLY A 580 -6.57 36.74 -4.23
N PHE A 581 -6.74 35.63 -4.98
CA PHE A 581 -6.32 34.33 -4.52
C PHE A 581 -4.79 34.23 -4.36
N ALA A 582 -4.04 34.73 -5.36
CA ALA A 582 -2.57 34.81 -5.29
C ALA A 582 -2.09 35.57 -4.03
N ARG A 583 -2.70 36.74 -3.73
CA ARG A 583 -2.38 37.51 -2.52
C ARG A 583 -2.57 36.72 -1.22
N VAL A 584 -3.62 35.89 -1.16
CA VAL A 584 -3.87 35.04 0.02
C VAL A 584 -2.79 33.98 0.15
N LEU A 585 -2.40 33.31 -0.94
CA LEU A 585 -1.32 32.33 -0.92
C LEU A 585 0.04 32.97 -0.59
N ASP A 586 0.36 34.12 -1.19
CA ASP A 586 1.61 34.87 -0.94
C ASP A 586 1.70 35.42 0.49
N ALA A 587 0.57 35.56 1.19
CA ALA A 587 0.52 35.88 2.59
C ALA A 587 0.74 34.70 3.52
N GLY A 588 1.00 33.50 2.98
CA GLY A 588 1.32 32.29 3.73
C GLY A 588 0.09 31.49 4.20
N PHE A 589 -1.09 31.67 3.62
CA PHE A 589 -2.26 30.87 3.99
C PHE A 589 -2.26 29.54 3.26
N GLY A 590 -1.97 28.44 3.97
CA GLY A 590 -2.04 27.05 3.47
C GLY A 590 -3.43 26.43 3.59
N VAL A 591 -4.38 27.09 4.25
CA VAL A 591 -5.78 26.65 4.40
C VAL A 591 -6.67 27.78 3.93
N VAL A 592 -7.41 27.57 2.84
CA VAL A 592 -8.29 28.59 2.22
C VAL A 592 -9.57 27.93 1.73
N LEU A 593 -10.71 28.51 2.04
CA LEU A 593 -12.00 28.08 1.50
C LEU A 593 -12.45 29.03 0.38
N TRP A 594 -13.00 28.48 -0.70
CA TRP A 594 -13.66 29.31 -1.71
C TRP A 594 -14.88 28.61 -2.28
N ARG A 595 -15.78 29.42 -2.85
CA ARG A 595 -16.94 28.91 -3.57
C ARG A 595 -16.70 29.03 -5.07
N ARG A 596 -16.83 27.93 -5.79
CA ARG A 596 -16.68 27.91 -7.26
C ARG A 596 -17.84 28.64 -7.95
N PRO A 597 -17.61 29.26 -9.12
CA PRO A 597 -18.62 30.09 -9.79
C PRO A 597 -19.77 29.30 -10.41
N LYS A 598 -19.62 28.00 -10.58
CA LYS A 598 -20.59 27.09 -11.20
C LYS A 598 -21.39 26.25 -10.19
N ALA A 599 -21.59 26.74 -8.98
CA ALA A 599 -22.48 26.06 -8.03
C ALA A 599 -23.87 25.89 -8.64
N GLU A 600 -24.39 24.67 -8.63
CA GLU A 600 -25.73 24.36 -9.18
C GLU A 600 -26.85 24.99 -8.36
N ARG A 601 -26.58 25.21 -7.07
CA ARG A 601 -27.53 25.74 -6.08
C ARG A 601 -26.86 26.85 -5.27
N PRO A 602 -26.63 28.03 -5.87
CA PRO A 602 -25.94 29.11 -5.19
C PRO A 602 -26.78 29.65 -4.03
N ALA A 603 -26.27 29.59 -2.81
CA ALA A 603 -26.82 30.26 -1.66
C ALA A 603 -26.57 31.79 -1.73
N SER A 604 -27.38 32.58 -1.02
CA SER A 604 -27.06 34.00 -0.78
C SER A 604 -25.72 34.13 -0.05
N CYS A 605 -25.04 35.27 -0.20
CA CYS A 605 -23.80 35.50 0.53
C CYS A 605 -24.02 35.47 2.04
N THR A 606 -25.10 36.07 2.52
CA THR A 606 -25.45 36.08 3.95
C THR A 606 -25.58 34.67 4.51
N GLU A 607 -26.31 33.78 3.85
CA GLU A 607 -26.44 32.40 4.28
C GLU A 607 -25.09 31.66 4.23
N PHE A 608 -24.35 31.83 3.12
CA PHE A 608 -23.03 31.23 2.96
C PHE A 608 -22.07 31.68 4.05
N HIS A 609 -22.02 33.01 4.38
CA HIS A 609 -21.13 33.55 5.39
C HIS A 609 -21.44 32.96 6.77
N LEU A 610 -22.72 32.94 7.19
CA LEU A 610 -23.11 32.39 8.46
C LEU A 610 -22.68 30.91 8.60
N ARG A 611 -23.03 30.12 7.61
CA ARG A 611 -22.79 28.67 7.63
C ARG A 611 -21.31 28.30 7.50
N VAL A 612 -20.53 29.03 6.69
CA VAL A 612 -19.09 28.75 6.55
C VAL A 612 -18.33 29.14 7.81
N VAL A 613 -18.72 30.23 8.49
CA VAL A 613 -18.15 30.60 9.80
C VAL A 613 -18.42 29.50 10.82
N ASP A 614 -19.67 29.06 10.96
CA ASP A 614 -20.01 27.96 11.86
C ASP A 614 -19.22 26.66 11.54
N THR A 615 -18.99 26.38 10.25
CA THR A 615 -18.25 25.19 9.81
C THR A 615 -16.78 25.27 10.16
N VAL A 616 -16.13 26.40 9.90
CA VAL A 616 -14.71 26.62 10.15
C VAL A 616 -14.45 26.70 11.66
N ASP A 617 -15.17 27.55 12.37
CA ASP A 617 -14.99 27.76 13.80
C ASP A 617 -15.32 26.47 14.59
N GLY A 618 -16.36 25.74 14.16
CA GLY A 618 -16.74 24.45 14.72
C GLY A 618 -15.81 23.27 14.34
N ALA A 619 -14.82 23.47 13.46
CA ALA A 619 -13.82 22.44 13.17
C ALA A 619 -12.80 22.28 14.30
N VAL A 620 -12.61 23.33 15.11
CA VAL A 620 -11.65 23.39 16.24
C VAL A 620 -10.18 23.36 15.77
N VAL A 621 -9.81 22.50 14.84
CA VAL A 621 -8.47 22.41 14.22
C VAL A 621 -8.60 22.21 12.71
N ALA A 622 -7.63 22.72 11.96
CA ALA A 622 -7.67 22.66 10.49
C ALA A 622 -7.69 21.24 9.94
N ASP A 623 -7.10 20.26 10.64
CA ASP A 623 -7.06 18.86 10.23
C ASP A 623 -8.47 18.20 10.12
N ARG A 624 -9.49 18.79 10.71
CA ARG A 624 -10.88 18.33 10.60
C ARG A 624 -11.63 18.91 9.39
N LEU A 625 -11.14 19.99 8.80
CA LEU A 625 -11.82 20.66 7.69
C LEU A 625 -12.01 19.76 6.46
N PRO A 626 -11.02 18.98 6.00
CA PRO A 626 -11.21 18.09 4.84
C PRO A 626 -12.41 17.16 4.99
N ARG A 627 -12.61 16.57 6.18
CA ARG A 627 -13.74 15.68 6.46
C ARG A 627 -15.06 16.43 6.57
N LYS A 628 -15.07 17.59 7.23
CA LYS A 628 -16.27 18.44 7.29
C LYS A 628 -16.75 18.84 5.89
N ILE A 629 -15.84 19.18 4.98
CA ILE A 629 -16.20 19.47 3.58
C ILE A 629 -16.72 18.24 2.85
N GLN A 630 -16.17 17.05 3.12
CA GLN A 630 -16.71 15.80 2.58
C GLN A 630 -18.14 15.55 3.07
N GLU A 631 -18.43 15.72 4.36
CA GLU A 631 -19.77 15.57 4.95
C GLU A 631 -20.78 16.52 4.31
N LEU A 632 -20.39 17.77 4.06
CA LEU A 632 -21.21 18.75 3.35
C LEU A 632 -21.53 18.27 1.91
N ARG A 633 -20.51 17.83 1.15
CA ARG A 633 -20.69 17.29 -0.22
C ARG A 633 -21.62 16.06 -0.23
N LYS A 634 -21.48 15.18 0.77
CA LYS A 634 -22.37 14.04 0.95
C LYS A 634 -23.81 14.47 1.19
N GLY A 635 -24.03 15.44 2.09
CA GLY A 635 -25.37 15.99 2.37
C GLY A 635 -26.00 16.66 1.15
N VAL A 636 -25.24 17.42 0.37
CA VAL A 636 -25.71 17.99 -0.92
C VAL A 636 -26.14 16.89 -1.89
N ARG A 637 -25.37 15.81 -2.00
CA ARG A 637 -25.69 14.67 -2.86
C ARG A 637 -26.91 13.89 -2.40
N GLU A 638 -27.11 13.75 -1.10
CA GLU A 638 -28.28 13.14 -0.48
C GLU A 638 -29.54 14.01 -0.58
N GLY A 639 -29.42 15.22 -1.13
CA GLY A 639 -30.55 16.14 -1.30
C GLY A 639 -30.98 16.84 -0.01
N ARG A 640 -30.10 16.96 0.99
CA ARG A 640 -30.37 17.62 2.26
C ARG A 640 -30.43 19.14 2.10
N PRO A 641 -31.60 19.78 2.27
CA PRO A 641 -31.79 21.22 2.01
C PRO A 641 -30.88 22.10 2.89
N ASP A 642 -30.64 21.68 4.12
CA ASP A 642 -29.78 22.36 5.11
C ASP A 642 -28.29 22.40 4.72
N MET A 643 -27.88 21.60 3.72
CA MET A 643 -26.52 21.52 3.21
C MET A 643 -26.32 22.21 1.83
N PHE A 644 -27.38 22.62 1.15
CA PHE A 644 -27.28 23.19 -0.21
C PHE A 644 -26.45 24.48 -0.29
N TRP A 645 -26.34 25.21 0.81
CA TRP A 645 -25.49 26.39 0.90
C TRP A 645 -24.00 26.10 0.58
N SER A 646 -23.57 24.87 0.78
CA SER A 646 -22.18 24.41 0.61
C SER A 646 -21.86 23.90 -0.80
N ASP A 647 -22.84 23.92 -1.72
CA ASP A 647 -22.61 23.49 -3.10
C ASP A 647 -21.52 24.35 -3.76
N GLY A 648 -20.57 23.70 -4.42
CA GLY A 648 -19.40 24.34 -5.04
C GLY A 648 -18.29 24.74 -4.06
N ILE A 649 -18.37 24.40 -2.75
CA ILE A 649 -17.28 24.65 -1.80
C ILE A 649 -16.04 23.83 -2.16
N ALA A 650 -14.88 24.51 -2.17
CA ALA A 650 -13.57 23.89 -2.32
C ALA A 650 -12.62 24.36 -1.21
N LEU A 651 -11.60 23.55 -0.94
CA LEU A 651 -10.64 23.76 0.15
C LEU A 651 -9.21 23.63 -0.36
N VAL A 652 -8.40 24.70 -0.27
CA VAL A 652 -6.94 24.57 -0.25
C VAL A 652 -6.54 24.03 1.10
N TYR A 653 -5.71 22.99 1.06
CA TYR A 653 -5.14 22.39 2.26
C TYR A 653 -3.75 21.86 1.90
N GLY A 654 -2.73 22.67 2.15
CA GLY A 654 -1.35 22.40 1.79
C GLY A 654 -0.41 22.63 2.96
N ASP A 655 0.41 21.62 3.25
CA ASP A 655 1.49 21.75 4.21
C ASP A 655 2.68 22.54 3.60
N PRO A 656 3.55 23.14 4.44
CA PRO A 656 4.69 23.93 3.99
C PRO A 656 5.84 23.11 3.38
N GLN A 657 5.66 21.83 3.11
CA GLN A 657 6.75 21.03 2.52
C GLN A 657 7.13 21.58 1.14
N PRO A 658 8.43 21.73 0.86
CA PRO A 658 8.87 22.11 -0.47
C PRO A 658 8.37 21.08 -1.50
N PRO A 659 8.03 21.51 -2.72
CA PRO A 659 7.72 20.57 -3.78
C PRO A 659 8.90 19.59 -3.93
N PRO A 660 8.65 18.31 -4.26
CA PRO A 660 9.73 17.38 -4.53
C PRO A 660 10.63 17.99 -5.62
N PRO A 661 11.95 17.81 -5.50
CA PRO A 661 12.88 18.36 -6.49
C PRO A 661 12.50 17.85 -7.88
N ASP A 662 12.45 18.77 -8.84
CA ASP A 662 12.13 18.47 -10.24
C ASP A 662 13.10 17.37 -10.73
N PRO A 663 12.62 16.20 -11.18
CA PRO A 663 13.49 15.15 -11.66
C PRO A 663 14.33 15.58 -12.89
N LEU A 664 13.90 16.60 -13.63
CA LEU A 664 14.67 17.17 -14.74
C LEU A 664 15.91 17.98 -14.30
N LEU A 665 16.01 18.38 -13.03
CA LEU A 665 17.19 19.06 -12.48
C LEU A 665 18.21 18.10 -11.87
N GLN A 666 17.96 16.80 -11.86
CA GLN A 666 18.87 15.76 -11.33
C GLN A 666 19.56 14.94 -12.43
N ALA A 667 19.38 15.24 -13.70
CA ALA A 667 20.18 14.63 -14.77
C ALA A 667 21.55 15.31 -14.83
N PRO A 668 22.70 14.55 -14.76
CA PRO A 668 24.02 15.09 -14.89
C PRO A 668 24.30 15.66 -16.28
#